data_1d03773fd156d91e574c3d4f8fed3a34
#
_entry.id   1d03773fd156d91e574c3d4f8fed3a34
#
_cell.length_a   1.000
_cell.length_b   1.000
_cell.length_c   1.000
_cell.angle_alpha   90.00
_cell.angle_beta   90.00
_cell.angle_gamma   90.00
#
_symmetry.space_group_name_H-M   'P 1'
#
loop_
_entity.id
_entity.type
_entity.pdbx_description
1 polymer ?
#
loop_
_entity_poly.entity_id
_entity_poly.type
_entity_poly.pdbx_seq_one_letter_code
_entity_poly.pdbx_strand_id
1 'polypeptide(L)'
;YATVREAAYRQLGLKAFKVQLMGGITLHEGDIAEMKTGEGKTLTSIFPVYLNALTGNGVHVVTVNDYLAGRDAVNNGKVFNFLGLTVGLNKRELTPEQKQEAHGCDVTYTTNAELGFDYLRDNMVTRLEDKVLVKGLNYALVDEVDSILIDESRTPLIISGGRKNTAALYLQADRFVKSLKQDKDYEVDIESKTVALTPDGIAKAEKGFKLDNLYDPQHTALVHHINQALKANYTMTRDVEYMVATEDGTRDIRNAKIMIIDQFTGRVMPGRAYSDGLHQAIEAKEGVPIKEETETRATITYQNFFRLFNKLAGMTGTAKTEEEEFRLIYNMRVIEIPTNRPVIRDDRNDKIYSTRANKFKALCEEVEARNSYGQPILIGTVSVETSEVLSKMLDRRKIRHNVLNAKNHAKEAEIIEKAGQRGAVTIATNMAGRGTDIKLGEGVAEIGGLAVIGSERHESRRIDNQLRGSSGRQGDPGYSVFYVSFEDDLMERFAGERLKSFTDYLEDDQAIENKMVTKAIEGAQKRVEGQNFDSRKHILEYDDVMRQQREIMYKERDDIMSEENLDAIVKGMFNQAIEMTVRQFTKHDGKDDIVDVAGVVDFVAKNYMLLVEVEASNCEALQKDPQKLIETLTDLVFNQYISRFNKELEPEKKLQYERSILLGVIDYTWINHIDAMTKLRNGIYLRAYAQKDPLAEYTEEAFYMFEQMTSSIADAISRNIVHMGIRPGSEVEQTIPHLKMELTFK
;
A
#
# COMPACT_ATOMS: atom_id res chain seq x y z
N TYR A 1 -17.08 -29.53 6.26
CA TYR A 1 -17.48 -28.72 7.42
C TYR A 1 -17.75 -29.61 8.65
N ALA A 2 -18.48 -30.72 8.54
CA ALA A 2 -18.72 -31.59 9.68
C ALA A 2 -17.42 -32.12 10.30
N THR A 3 -16.47 -32.59 9.47
CA THR A 3 -15.13 -33.06 9.88
C THR A 3 -14.37 -31.98 10.60
N VAL A 4 -14.34 -30.76 10.04
CA VAL A 4 -13.63 -29.61 10.63
C VAL A 4 -14.25 -29.21 11.97
N ARG A 5 -15.59 -29.22 12.07
CA ARG A 5 -16.31 -28.90 13.31
C ARG A 5 -15.97 -29.86 14.44
N GLU A 6 -15.89 -31.15 14.13
CA GLU A 6 -15.51 -32.19 15.09
C GLU A 6 -14.01 -32.06 15.46
N ALA A 7 -13.13 -31.80 14.48
CA ALA A 7 -11.71 -31.60 14.73
C ALA A 7 -11.45 -30.37 15.60
N ALA A 8 -12.13 -29.23 15.34
CA ALA A 8 -12.04 -28.03 16.17
C ALA A 8 -12.52 -28.30 17.62
N TYR A 9 -13.59 -29.08 17.78
CA TYR A 9 -14.04 -29.46 19.11
C TYR A 9 -13.01 -30.32 19.86
N ARG A 10 -12.41 -31.30 19.18
CA ARG A 10 -11.37 -32.19 19.80
C ARG A 10 -10.08 -31.45 20.12
N GLN A 11 -9.63 -30.53 19.24
CA GLN A 11 -8.34 -29.87 19.39
C GLN A 11 -8.40 -28.57 20.20
N LEU A 12 -9.51 -27.82 20.10
CA LEU A 12 -9.65 -26.50 20.73
C LEU A 12 -10.72 -26.46 21.81
N GLY A 13 -11.53 -27.52 21.98
CA GLY A 13 -12.69 -27.52 22.85
C GLY A 13 -13.85 -26.62 22.37
N LEU A 14 -13.76 -26.11 21.13
CA LEU A 14 -14.72 -25.15 20.58
C LEU A 14 -15.66 -25.81 19.58
N LYS A 15 -16.95 -25.77 19.87
CA LYS A 15 -18.02 -26.27 18.98
C LYS A 15 -18.63 -25.09 18.22
N ALA A 16 -18.42 -25.02 16.92
CA ALA A 16 -18.91 -23.93 16.10
C ALA A 16 -20.44 -23.80 16.13
N PHE A 17 -20.91 -22.56 16.23
CA PHE A 17 -22.34 -22.22 16.12
C PHE A 17 -22.83 -22.30 14.67
N LYS A 18 -24.13 -22.35 14.46
CA LYS A 18 -24.73 -22.35 13.11
C LYS A 18 -24.36 -21.10 12.32
N VAL A 19 -24.35 -19.93 12.97
CA VAL A 19 -23.98 -18.66 12.35
C VAL A 19 -22.53 -18.64 11.86
N GLN A 20 -21.61 -19.32 12.56
CA GLN A 20 -20.22 -19.45 12.15
C GLN A 20 -20.09 -20.36 10.91
N LEU A 21 -20.91 -21.39 10.79
CA LEU A 21 -20.95 -22.21 9.56
C LEU A 21 -21.50 -21.42 8.38
N MET A 22 -22.50 -20.55 8.59
CA MET A 22 -22.98 -19.62 7.55
C MET A 22 -21.88 -18.69 7.08
N GLY A 23 -21.15 -18.07 8.02
CA GLY A 23 -19.97 -17.24 7.69
C GLY A 23 -18.93 -18.02 6.91
N GLY A 24 -18.62 -19.26 7.31
CA GLY A 24 -17.68 -20.12 6.60
C GLY A 24 -18.10 -20.43 5.16
N ILE A 25 -19.39 -20.64 4.90
CA ILE A 25 -19.93 -20.85 3.55
C ILE A 25 -19.76 -19.58 2.71
N THR A 26 -20.14 -18.42 3.24
CA THR A 26 -19.95 -17.10 2.59
C THR A 26 -18.51 -16.90 2.17
N LEU A 27 -17.55 -17.17 3.05
CA LEU A 27 -16.12 -17.06 2.77
C LEU A 27 -15.64 -18.07 1.72
N HIS A 28 -16.23 -19.27 1.66
CA HIS A 28 -15.89 -20.24 0.62
C HIS A 28 -16.40 -19.80 -0.76
N GLU A 29 -17.53 -19.11 -0.82
CA GLU A 29 -18.08 -18.57 -2.06
C GLU A 29 -17.32 -17.36 -2.62
N GLY A 30 -16.35 -16.80 -1.87
CA GLY A 30 -15.54 -15.67 -2.28
C GLY A 30 -16.17 -14.31 -1.95
N ASP A 31 -17.04 -14.29 -0.94
CA ASP A 31 -17.72 -13.08 -0.47
C ASP A 31 -17.15 -12.61 0.89
N ILE A 32 -17.64 -11.49 1.38
CA ILE A 32 -17.31 -10.94 2.69
C ILE A 32 -18.36 -11.37 3.71
N ALA A 33 -17.93 -12.07 4.75
CA ALA A 33 -18.75 -12.35 5.91
C ALA A 33 -18.64 -11.21 6.93
N GLU A 34 -19.67 -10.35 7.04
CA GLU A 34 -19.74 -9.39 8.12
C GLU A 34 -20.24 -10.09 9.37
N MET A 35 -19.32 -10.39 10.29
CA MET A 35 -19.58 -10.98 11.60
C MET A 35 -19.19 -9.99 12.68
N LYS A 36 -20.13 -9.62 13.54
CA LYS A 36 -19.86 -8.65 14.61
C LYS A 36 -18.68 -9.10 15.48
N THR A 37 -17.98 -8.14 16.06
CA THR A 37 -16.82 -8.42 16.92
C THR A 37 -17.24 -9.33 18.08
N GLY A 38 -16.41 -10.35 18.39
CA GLY A 38 -16.73 -11.35 19.42
C GLY A 38 -17.60 -12.53 18.94
N GLU A 39 -18.01 -12.60 17.67
CA GLU A 39 -18.77 -13.73 17.10
C GLU A 39 -17.88 -14.92 16.67
N GLY A 40 -16.56 -14.85 16.90
CA GLY A 40 -15.63 -15.96 16.66
C GLY A 40 -15.21 -16.11 15.20
N LYS A 41 -14.87 -15.02 14.52
CA LYS A 41 -14.34 -15.01 13.16
C LYS A 41 -13.16 -15.97 12.96
N THR A 42 -12.24 -16.02 13.92
CA THR A 42 -11.07 -16.94 13.88
C THR A 42 -11.48 -18.41 13.76
N LEU A 43 -12.52 -18.85 14.49
CA LEU A 43 -13.05 -20.22 14.37
C LEU A 43 -13.77 -20.41 13.03
N THR A 44 -14.50 -19.39 12.57
CA THR A 44 -15.24 -19.41 11.29
C THR A 44 -14.29 -19.60 10.11
N SER A 45 -13.10 -18.98 10.14
CA SER A 45 -12.10 -19.04 9.06
C SER A 45 -11.57 -20.47 8.81
N ILE A 46 -11.54 -21.33 9.82
CA ILE A 46 -10.99 -22.69 9.68
C ILE A 46 -11.75 -23.49 8.61
N PHE A 47 -13.07 -23.30 8.49
CA PHE A 47 -13.93 -24.07 7.58
C PHE A 47 -13.59 -23.84 6.09
N PRO A 48 -13.61 -22.60 5.57
CA PRO A 48 -13.26 -22.37 4.18
C PRO A 48 -11.77 -22.57 3.90
N VAL A 49 -10.88 -22.26 4.85
CA VAL A 49 -9.45 -22.49 4.72
C VAL A 49 -9.15 -23.97 4.49
N TYR A 50 -9.68 -24.85 5.35
CA TYR A 50 -9.53 -26.31 5.17
C TYR A 50 -10.04 -26.76 3.81
N LEU A 51 -11.26 -26.37 3.43
CA LEU A 51 -11.88 -26.82 2.17
C LEU A 51 -11.08 -26.39 0.93
N ASN A 52 -10.58 -25.17 0.91
CA ASN A 52 -9.77 -24.67 -0.22
C ASN A 52 -8.34 -25.24 -0.19
N ALA A 53 -7.77 -25.53 0.98
CA ALA A 53 -6.44 -26.14 1.09
C ALA A 53 -6.38 -27.58 0.54
N LEU A 54 -7.51 -28.31 0.52
CA LEU A 54 -7.59 -29.66 -0.05
C LEU A 54 -7.27 -29.71 -1.55
N THR A 55 -7.27 -28.58 -2.25
CA THR A 55 -6.86 -28.51 -3.67
C THR A 55 -5.35 -28.69 -3.86
N GLY A 56 -4.54 -28.53 -2.81
CA GLY A 56 -3.09 -28.52 -2.86
C GLY A 56 -2.45 -27.24 -3.43
N ASN A 57 -3.25 -26.28 -3.91
CA ASN A 57 -2.78 -25.05 -4.56
C ASN A 57 -2.41 -23.92 -3.58
N GLY A 58 -2.45 -24.19 -2.26
CA GLY A 58 -2.11 -23.23 -1.22
C GLY A 58 -3.25 -22.25 -0.87
N VAL A 59 -3.30 -21.90 0.40
CA VAL A 59 -4.24 -20.91 0.96
C VAL A 59 -3.45 -19.89 1.77
N HIS A 60 -3.71 -18.60 1.53
CA HIS A 60 -3.15 -17.52 2.31
C HIS A 60 -4.22 -16.95 3.25
N VAL A 61 -3.94 -16.98 4.56
CA VAL A 61 -4.74 -16.28 5.57
C VAL A 61 -4.01 -15.00 5.93
N VAL A 62 -4.61 -13.88 5.52
CA VAL A 62 -3.98 -12.56 5.58
C VAL A 62 -4.55 -11.78 6.76
N THR A 63 -3.68 -11.26 7.61
CA THR A 63 -4.04 -10.46 8.80
C THR A 63 -3.34 -9.10 8.77
N VAL A 64 -3.77 -8.21 9.65
CA VAL A 64 -3.22 -6.83 9.73
C VAL A 64 -1.86 -6.73 10.44
N ASN A 65 -1.42 -7.76 11.17
CA ASN A 65 -0.14 -7.73 11.89
C ASN A 65 0.40 -9.13 12.22
N ASP A 66 1.71 -9.20 12.50
CA ASP A 66 2.44 -10.44 12.78
C ASP A 66 1.99 -11.16 14.05
N TYR A 67 1.49 -10.41 15.04
CA TYR A 67 0.97 -11.00 16.28
C TYR A 67 -0.26 -11.87 16.01
N LEU A 68 -1.24 -11.32 15.26
CA LEU A 68 -2.44 -12.05 14.89
C LEU A 68 -2.13 -13.24 13.99
N ALA A 69 -1.27 -13.03 12.97
CA ALA A 69 -0.82 -14.11 12.10
C ALA A 69 -0.19 -15.26 12.90
N GLY A 70 0.71 -14.95 13.82
CA GLY A 70 1.38 -15.95 14.66
C GLY A 70 0.44 -16.65 15.64
N ARG A 71 -0.41 -15.91 16.32
CA ARG A 71 -1.42 -16.45 17.24
C ARG A 71 -2.36 -17.44 16.52
N ASP A 72 -2.87 -17.03 15.37
CA ASP A 72 -3.88 -17.79 14.64
C ASP A 72 -3.24 -18.99 13.92
N ALA A 73 -2.01 -18.87 13.42
CA ALA A 73 -1.24 -19.99 12.90
C ALA A 73 -1.03 -21.09 13.95
N VAL A 74 -0.70 -20.72 15.19
CA VAL A 74 -0.51 -21.68 16.29
C VAL A 74 -1.83 -22.30 16.72
N ASN A 75 -2.89 -21.51 16.88
CA ASN A 75 -4.16 -22.00 17.39
C ASN A 75 -4.92 -22.84 16.35
N ASN A 76 -5.11 -22.30 15.15
CA ASN A 76 -5.82 -22.99 14.07
C ASN A 76 -4.97 -24.10 13.46
N GLY A 77 -3.65 -23.97 13.51
CA GLY A 77 -2.70 -24.99 13.08
C GLY A 77 -2.90 -26.33 13.79
N LYS A 78 -3.33 -26.35 15.06
CA LYS A 78 -3.67 -27.58 15.76
C LYS A 78 -4.77 -28.37 15.04
N VAL A 79 -5.77 -27.67 14.51
CA VAL A 79 -6.88 -28.30 13.77
C VAL A 79 -6.42 -28.76 12.39
N PHE A 80 -5.67 -27.92 11.66
CA PHE A 80 -5.18 -28.26 10.32
C PHE A 80 -4.20 -29.42 10.36
N ASN A 81 -3.22 -29.40 11.27
CA ASN A 81 -2.26 -30.50 11.45
C ASN A 81 -2.96 -31.82 11.85
N PHE A 82 -3.97 -31.76 12.72
CA PHE A 82 -4.77 -32.92 13.06
C PHE A 82 -5.51 -33.53 11.85
N LEU A 83 -5.89 -32.68 10.90
CA LEU A 83 -6.54 -33.06 9.64
C LEU A 83 -5.54 -33.39 8.50
N GLY A 84 -4.26 -33.36 8.78
CA GLY A 84 -3.19 -33.75 7.83
C GLY A 84 -2.71 -32.64 6.89
N LEU A 85 -3.04 -31.37 7.16
CA LEU A 85 -2.56 -30.22 6.40
C LEU A 85 -1.35 -29.58 7.10
N THR A 86 -0.44 -29.03 6.30
CA THR A 86 0.72 -28.27 6.76
C THR A 86 0.39 -26.79 6.93
N VAL A 87 0.99 -26.13 7.94
CA VAL A 87 0.76 -24.72 8.24
C VAL A 87 2.08 -23.97 8.33
N GLY A 88 2.23 -22.95 7.51
CA GLY A 88 3.35 -22.01 7.50
C GLY A 88 2.98 -20.66 8.12
N LEU A 89 3.97 -19.98 8.66
CA LEU A 89 3.87 -18.60 9.15
C LEU A 89 4.94 -17.76 8.45
N ASN A 90 4.51 -16.85 7.59
CA ASN A 90 5.38 -15.91 6.91
C ASN A 90 5.51 -14.60 7.71
N LYS A 91 6.74 -14.17 7.94
CA LYS A 91 7.11 -12.94 8.64
C LYS A 91 8.25 -12.22 7.93
N ARG A 92 8.42 -10.94 8.26
CA ARG A 92 9.44 -10.08 7.67
C ARG A 92 10.87 -10.57 7.92
N GLU A 93 11.14 -11.12 9.10
CA GLU A 93 12.49 -11.49 9.54
C GLU A 93 12.99 -12.82 8.95
N LEU A 94 12.15 -13.55 8.22
CA LEU A 94 12.50 -14.84 7.61
C LEU A 94 13.45 -14.66 6.43
N THR A 95 14.36 -15.64 6.27
CA THR A 95 15.19 -15.75 5.07
C THR A 95 14.35 -16.17 3.86
N PRO A 96 14.83 -15.97 2.62
CA PRO A 96 14.10 -16.44 1.42
C PRO A 96 13.75 -17.93 1.48
N GLU A 97 14.68 -18.78 1.93
CA GLU A 97 14.46 -20.23 2.05
C GLU A 97 13.35 -20.56 3.06
N GLN A 98 13.35 -19.87 4.21
CA GLN A 98 12.30 -20.03 5.23
C GLN A 98 10.94 -19.54 4.73
N LYS A 99 10.94 -18.49 3.88
CA LYS A 99 9.72 -18.01 3.23
C LYS A 99 9.18 -19.01 2.22
N GLN A 100 10.07 -19.62 1.41
CA GLN A 100 9.70 -20.69 0.49
C GLN A 100 9.06 -21.87 1.25
N GLU A 101 9.65 -22.29 2.37
CA GLU A 101 9.08 -23.33 3.22
C GLU A 101 7.69 -22.94 3.73
N ALA A 102 7.54 -21.72 4.22
CA ALA A 102 6.26 -21.21 4.73
C ALA A 102 5.18 -21.15 3.63
N HIS A 103 5.50 -20.61 2.44
CA HIS A 103 4.58 -20.55 1.30
C HIS A 103 4.37 -21.92 0.62
N GLY A 104 5.26 -22.88 0.83
CA GLY A 104 5.13 -24.27 0.40
C GLY A 104 4.11 -25.08 1.21
N CYS A 105 3.69 -24.61 2.39
CA CYS A 105 2.65 -25.24 3.20
C CYS A 105 1.26 -25.16 2.53
N ASP A 106 0.32 -25.98 3.01
CA ASP A 106 -1.05 -25.98 2.50
C ASP A 106 -1.81 -24.71 2.92
N VAL A 107 -1.49 -24.20 4.10
CA VAL A 107 -2.05 -22.95 4.66
C VAL A 107 -0.92 -22.06 5.14
N THR A 108 -0.85 -20.84 4.65
CA THR A 108 0.16 -19.85 5.05
C THR A 108 -0.51 -18.67 5.72
N TYR A 109 -0.15 -18.40 6.97
CA TYR A 109 -0.52 -17.19 7.70
C TYR A 109 0.51 -16.10 7.43
N THR A 110 0.05 -14.88 7.10
CA THR A 110 0.93 -13.76 6.75
C THR A 110 0.24 -12.43 7.00
N THR A 111 1.00 -11.34 6.92
CA THR A 111 0.42 -9.98 6.86
C THR A 111 0.22 -9.54 5.42
N ASN A 112 -0.74 -8.62 5.21
CA ASN A 112 -1.03 -8.01 3.91
C ASN A 112 0.22 -7.37 3.27
N ALA A 113 1.00 -6.63 4.07
CA ALA A 113 2.20 -5.97 3.60
C ALA A 113 3.28 -6.97 3.19
N GLU A 114 3.58 -7.97 4.03
CA GLU A 114 4.65 -8.91 3.75
C GLU A 114 4.34 -9.78 2.53
N LEU A 115 3.10 -10.23 2.40
CA LEU A 115 2.66 -10.99 1.22
C LEU A 115 2.81 -10.19 -0.08
N GLY A 116 2.41 -8.92 -0.06
CA GLY A 116 2.57 -8.06 -1.23
C GLY A 116 4.03 -7.71 -1.53
N PHE A 117 4.87 -7.55 -0.52
CA PHE A 117 6.31 -7.39 -0.71
C PHE A 117 6.99 -8.66 -1.23
N ASP A 118 6.56 -9.84 -0.79
CA ASP A 118 7.05 -11.11 -1.33
C ASP A 118 6.70 -11.24 -2.82
N TYR A 119 5.48 -10.85 -3.22
CA TYR A 119 5.11 -10.79 -4.64
C TYR A 119 6.01 -9.84 -5.45
N LEU A 120 6.27 -8.64 -4.94
CA LEU A 120 7.14 -7.70 -5.63
C LEU A 120 8.59 -8.22 -5.73
N ARG A 121 9.12 -8.83 -4.65
CA ARG A 121 10.46 -9.44 -4.64
C ARG A 121 10.57 -10.60 -5.64
N ASP A 122 9.55 -11.45 -5.72
CA ASP A 122 9.51 -12.58 -6.67
C ASP A 122 9.58 -12.14 -8.13
N ASN A 123 9.13 -10.92 -8.43
CA ASN A 123 9.22 -10.34 -9.76
C ASN A 123 10.54 -9.56 -9.99
N MET A 124 11.47 -9.61 -9.04
CA MET A 124 12.82 -9.01 -9.15
C MET A 124 13.94 -10.06 -9.10
N VAL A 125 13.64 -11.33 -8.82
CA VAL A 125 14.62 -12.42 -8.82
C VAL A 125 15.07 -12.75 -10.25
N THR A 126 16.27 -13.31 -10.37
CA THR A 126 16.85 -13.68 -11.67
C THR A 126 16.73 -15.18 -11.98
N ARG A 127 16.25 -15.98 -11.04
CA ARG A 127 16.07 -17.43 -11.16
C ARG A 127 14.71 -17.83 -10.58
N LEU A 128 13.99 -18.73 -11.25
CA LEU A 128 12.68 -19.22 -10.78
C LEU A 128 12.74 -19.88 -9.42
N GLU A 129 13.84 -20.59 -9.13
CA GLU A 129 14.06 -21.28 -7.86
C GLU A 129 14.18 -20.31 -6.66
N ASP A 130 14.48 -19.02 -6.90
CA ASP A 130 14.57 -18.01 -5.85
C ASP A 130 13.21 -17.38 -5.49
N LYS A 131 12.14 -17.70 -6.25
CA LYS A 131 10.78 -17.24 -5.93
C LYS A 131 10.28 -17.88 -4.64
N VAL A 132 9.67 -17.05 -3.76
CA VAL A 132 9.17 -17.54 -2.47
C VAL A 132 7.69 -17.96 -2.54
N LEU A 133 6.89 -17.41 -3.46
CA LEU A 133 5.48 -17.76 -3.64
C LEU A 133 5.31 -19.04 -4.48
N VAL A 134 5.87 -20.14 -4.01
CA VAL A 134 6.00 -21.42 -4.75
C VAL A 134 4.68 -22.06 -5.16
N LYS A 135 3.56 -21.77 -4.47
CA LYS A 135 2.21 -22.26 -4.82
C LYS A 135 1.35 -21.20 -5.54
N GLY A 136 1.92 -20.01 -5.83
CA GLY A 136 1.21 -18.91 -6.46
C GLY A 136 0.09 -18.29 -5.60
N LEU A 137 -0.82 -17.55 -6.23
CA LEU A 137 -1.90 -16.79 -5.57
C LEU A 137 -3.26 -17.44 -5.84
N ASN A 138 -3.59 -18.53 -5.14
CA ASN A 138 -4.82 -19.30 -5.38
C ASN A 138 -6.02 -18.76 -4.57
N TYR A 139 -6.03 -18.94 -3.25
CA TYR A 139 -7.11 -18.47 -2.37
C TYR A 139 -6.56 -17.60 -1.25
N ALA A 140 -7.09 -16.39 -1.12
CA ALA A 140 -6.82 -15.52 0.03
C ALA A 140 -8.06 -15.35 0.89
N LEU A 141 -7.92 -15.57 2.19
CA LEU A 141 -8.88 -15.17 3.20
C LEU A 141 -8.30 -13.98 3.96
N VAL A 142 -8.93 -12.82 3.80
CA VAL A 142 -8.47 -11.57 4.43
C VAL A 142 -9.25 -11.34 5.72
N ASP A 143 -8.57 -11.42 6.86
CA ASP A 143 -9.16 -11.04 8.16
C ASP A 143 -9.05 -9.53 8.34
N GLU A 144 -10.08 -8.92 8.93
CA GLU A 144 -10.25 -7.48 9.02
C GLU A 144 -10.15 -6.81 7.63
N VAL A 145 -10.90 -7.37 6.68
CA VAL A 145 -10.84 -7.03 5.24
C VAL A 145 -11.06 -5.54 4.95
N ASP A 146 -11.87 -4.88 5.74
CA ASP A 146 -12.11 -3.43 5.65
C ASP A 146 -10.88 -2.58 6.02
N SER A 147 -10.04 -3.05 6.95
CA SER A 147 -8.76 -2.38 7.23
C SER A 147 -7.80 -2.51 6.05
N ILE A 148 -7.67 -3.72 5.54
CA ILE A 148 -6.66 -4.04 4.53
C ILE A 148 -7.07 -3.48 3.17
N LEU A 149 -8.30 -3.74 2.72
CA LEU A 149 -8.73 -3.41 1.37
C LEU A 149 -9.33 -1.99 1.22
N ILE A 150 -9.68 -1.32 2.33
CA ILE A 150 -10.20 0.04 2.31
C ILE A 150 -9.20 1.03 2.92
N ASP A 151 -8.84 0.86 4.21
CA ASP A 151 -8.02 1.85 4.91
C ASP A 151 -6.58 1.90 4.40
N GLU A 152 -5.91 0.75 4.36
CA GLU A 152 -4.51 0.66 3.92
C GLU A 152 -4.36 0.79 2.40
N SER A 153 -5.44 0.64 1.63
CA SER A 153 -5.40 0.68 0.16
C SER A 153 -5.23 2.09 -0.44
N ARG A 154 -5.07 3.11 0.39
CA ARG A 154 -4.73 4.48 -0.04
C ARG A 154 -3.27 4.64 -0.45
N THR A 155 -2.40 3.76 0.01
CA THR A 155 -0.96 3.81 -0.29
C THR A 155 -0.53 2.52 -0.98
N PRO A 156 0.18 2.58 -2.11
CA PRO A 156 0.70 1.39 -2.76
C PRO A 156 1.84 0.77 -1.96
N LEU A 157 2.12 -0.49 -2.21
CA LEU A 157 3.36 -1.15 -1.80
C LEU A 157 4.48 -0.72 -2.74
N ILE A 158 5.60 -0.27 -2.19
CA ILE A 158 6.73 0.26 -2.95
C ILE A 158 8.01 -0.38 -2.42
N ILE A 159 8.80 -0.97 -3.33
CA ILE A 159 10.19 -1.32 -3.08
C ILE A 159 11.04 -0.24 -3.72
N SER A 160 11.84 0.43 -2.91
CA SER A 160 12.76 1.48 -3.36
C SER A 160 14.21 1.08 -3.14
N GLY A 161 15.09 1.60 -3.98
CA GLY A 161 16.54 1.36 -3.91
C GLY A 161 17.30 2.44 -4.70
N GLY A 162 18.63 2.32 -4.76
CA GLY A 162 19.45 3.38 -5.36
C GLY A 162 19.67 4.56 -4.40
N ARG A 163 20.47 5.54 -4.80
CA ARG A 163 20.79 6.71 -3.98
C ARG A 163 20.88 7.95 -4.87
N LYS A 164 20.03 8.95 -4.63
CA LYS A 164 20.13 10.28 -5.20
C LYS A 164 20.38 11.29 -4.08
N ASN A 165 21.47 12.03 -4.16
CA ASN A 165 21.79 13.07 -3.17
C ASN A 165 21.09 14.38 -3.54
N THR A 166 19.85 14.53 -3.08
CA THR A 166 19.01 15.73 -3.31
C THR A 166 18.78 16.55 -2.04
N ALA A 167 19.46 16.21 -0.94
CA ALA A 167 19.26 16.83 0.39
C ALA A 167 19.37 18.37 0.37
N ALA A 168 20.26 18.93 -0.43
CA ALA A 168 20.41 20.38 -0.56
C ALA A 168 19.15 21.06 -1.12
N LEU A 169 18.47 20.43 -2.08
CA LEU A 169 17.23 20.96 -2.67
C LEU A 169 16.07 20.94 -1.69
N TYR A 170 15.93 19.88 -0.89
CA TYR A 170 14.92 19.83 0.18
C TYR A 170 15.12 20.92 1.22
N LEU A 171 16.35 21.16 1.65
CA LEU A 171 16.66 22.25 2.61
C LEU A 171 16.40 23.64 2.01
N GLN A 172 16.66 23.83 0.72
CA GLN A 172 16.38 25.11 0.05
C GLN A 172 14.88 25.33 -0.10
N ALA A 173 14.12 24.29 -0.51
CA ALA A 173 12.67 24.35 -0.62
C ALA A 173 12.00 24.58 0.74
N ASP A 174 12.43 23.89 1.80
CA ASP A 174 11.92 24.09 3.16
C ASP A 174 12.12 25.52 3.66
N ARG A 175 13.35 26.07 3.47
CA ARG A 175 13.63 27.48 3.85
C ARG A 175 12.77 28.47 3.08
N PHE A 176 12.58 28.23 1.79
CA PHE A 176 11.72 29.06 0.96
C PHE A 176 10.28 29.02 1.46
N VAL A 177 9.71 27.83 1.63
CA VAL A 177 8.33 27.65 2.07
C VAL A 177 8.07 28.27 3.44
N LYS A 178 9.00 28.12 4.40
CA LYS A 178 8.91 28.77 5.72
C LYS A 178 8.91 30.32 5.68
N SER A 179 9.35 30.90 4.57
CA SER A 179 9.31 32.37 4.36
C SER A 179 8.00 32.90 3.80
N LEU A 180 7.08 32.01 3.40
CA LEU A 180 5.79 32.34 2.80
C LEU A 180 4.74 32.71 3.86
N LYS A 181 3.75 33.51 3.43
CA LYS A 181 2.61 33.91 4.27
C LYS A 181 1.33 33.30 3.73
N GLN A 182 0.56 32.68 4.62
CA GLN A 182 -0.74 32.12 4.30
C GLN A 182 -1.69 33.19 3.76
N ASP A 183 -2.61 32.79 2.90
CA ASP A 183 -3.66 33.61 2.23
C ASP A 183 -3.11 34.73 1.33
N LYS A 184 -1.79 34.86 1.26
CA LYS A 184 -1.10 35.78 0.34
C LYS A 184 -0.21 35.01 -0.67
N ASP A 185 0.68 34.16 -0.17
CA ASP A 185 1.70 33.51 -0.98
C ASP A 185 1.33 32.02 -1.26
N TYR A 186 0.49 31.44 -0.39
CA TYR A 186 -0.07 30.10 -0.57
C TYR A 186 -1.46 30.00 0.06
N GLU A 187 -2.28 29.10 -0.45
CA GLU A 187 -3.59 28.75 0.05
C GLU A 187 -3.62 27.30 0.51
N VAL A 188 -4.28 27.04 1.65
CA VAL A 188 -4.51 25.69 2.17
C VAL A 188 -5.97 25.37 2.04
N ASP A 189 -6.30 24.32 1.31
CA ASP A 189 -7.62 23.72 1.33
C ASP A 189 -7.68 22.70 2.46
N ILE A 190 -8.41 23.06 3.51
CA ILE A 190 -8.56 22.25 4.72
C ILE A 190 -9.38 20.99 4.42
N GLU A 191 -10.37 21.07 3.50
CA GLU A 191 -11.23 19.93 3.17
C GLU A 191 -10.45 18.82 2.46
N SER A 192 -9.65 19.18 1.47
CA SER A 192 -8.86 18.21 0.67
C SER A 192 -7.46 17.93 1.24
N LYS A 193 -7.05 18.65 2.30
CA LYS A 193 -5.66 18.63 2.83
C LYS A 193 -4.62 18.93 1.74
N THR A 194 -4.92 19.88 0.86
CA THR A 194 -4.00 20.31 -0.20
C THR A 194 -3.50 21.71 0.05
N VAL A 195 -2.34 22.04 -0.52
CA VAL A 195 -1.73 23.36 -0.43
C VAL A 195 -1.13 23.72 -1.78
N ALA A 196 -1.34 24.96 -2.22
CA ALA A 196 -0.84 25.48 -3.49
C ALA A 196 -0.30 26.91 -3.35
N LEU A 197 0.71 27.25 -4.19
CA LEU A 197 1.17 28.62 -4.29
C LEU A 197 0.13 29.50 -5.00
N THR A 198 -0.04 30.71 -4.50
CA THR A 198 -0.77 31.78 -5.20
C THR A 198 0.12 32.41 -6.28
N PRO A 199 -0.42 33.25 -7.18
CA PRO A 199 0.40 34.03 -8.11
C PRO A 199 1.51 34.85 -7.43
N ASP A 200 1.25 35.42 -6.25
CA ASP A 200 2.26 36.13 -5.45
C ASP A 200 3.36 35.20 -4.94
N GLY A 201 2.98 33.98 -4.53
CA GLY A 201 3.92 32.95 -4.12
C GLY A 201 4.81 32.44 -5.26
N ILE A 202 4.23 32.29 -6.45
CA ILE A 202 4.97 31.93 -7.66
C ILE A 202 6.01 33.01 -7.99
N ALA A 203 5.62 34.29 -8.04
CA ALA A 203 6.52 35.41 -8.28
C ALA A 203 7.64 35.50 -7.24
N LYS A 204 7.36 35.16 -5.98
CA LYS A 204 8.40 35.04 -4.93
C LYS A 204 9.36 33.88 -5.17
N ALA A 205 8.86 32.73 -5.63
CA ALA A 205 9.68 31.59 -5.96
C ALA A 205 10.63 31.91 -7.12
N GLU A 206 10.11 32.50 -8.21
CA GLU A 206 10.90 32.93 -9.36
C GLU A 206 12.00 33.91 -8.94
N LYS A 207 11.68 34.90 -8.14
CA LYS A 207 12.67 35.86 -7.61
C LYS A 207 13.70 35.19 -6.68
N GLY A 208 13.22 34.30 -5.79
CA GLY A 208 14.05 33.62 -4.79
C GLY A 208 15.06 32.66 -5.40
N PHE A 209 14.65 31.93 -6.43
CA PHE A 209 15.49 30.96 -7.15
C PHE A 209 16.12 31.55 -8.42
N LYS A 210 15.88 32.83 -8.73
CA LYS A 210 16.42 33.57 -9.91
C LYS A 210 15.99 32.91 -11.22
N LEU A 211 14.70 32.63 -11.37
CA LEU A 211 14.08 31.99 -12.52
C LEU A 211 13.23 33.01 -13.27
N ASP A 212 13.15 32.86 -14.60
CA ASP A 212 12.20 33.64 -15.42
C ASP A 212 10.80 33.07 -15.40
N ASN A 213 10.67 31.74 -15.30
CA ASN A 213 9.41 31.03 -15.18
C ASN A 213 9.59 29.77 -14.33
N LEU A 214 8.88 29.69 -13.19
CA LEU A 214 8.94 28.55 -12.28
C LEU A 214 8.46 27.24 -12.95
N TYR A 215 7.47 27.32 -13.82
CA TYR A 215 6.85 26.15 -14.48
C TYR A 215 7.50 25.80 -15.83
N ASP A 216 8.67 26.31 -16.13
CA ASP A 216 9.43 25.81 -17.27
C ASP A 216 9.78 24.33 -17.07
N PRO A 217 9.70 23.46 -18.12
CA PRO A 217 10.05 22.05 -18.02
C PRO A 217 11.41 21.75 -17.40
N GLN A 218 12.39 22.67 -17.53
CA GLN A 218 13.71 22.55 -16.91
C GLN A 218 13.68 22.64 -15.38
N HIS A 219 12.63 23.24 -14.79
CA HIS A 219 12.50 23.48 -13.36
C HIS A 219 11.53 22.50 -12.65
N THR A 220 11.06 21.47 -13.34
CA THR A 220 10.10 20.48 -12.82
C THR A 220 10.56 19.87 -11.49
N ALA A 221 11.86 19.57 -11.36
CA ALA A 221 12.41 19.04 -10.11
C ALA A 221 12.28 20.03 -8.94
N LEU A 222 12.55 21.32 -9.17
CA LEU A 222 12.43 22.36 -8.14
C LEU A 222 10.97 22.56 -7.73
N VAL A 223 10.04 22.61 -8.70
CA VAL A 223 8.61 22.69 -8.46
C VAL A 223 8.13 21.53 -7.60
N HIS A 224 8.60 20.33 -7.91
CA HIS A 224 8.32 19.14 -7.12
C HIS A 224 8.77 19.30 -5.65
N HIS A 225 10.01 19.71 -5.41
CA HIS A 225 10.54 19.92 -4.05
C HIS A 225 9.80 21.01 -3.29
N ILE A 226 9.41 22.11 -3.95
CA ILE A 226 8.61 23.18 -3.34
C ILE A 226 7.23 22.63 -2.93
N ASN A 227 6.57 21.87 -3.81
CA ASN A 227 5.26 21.28 -3.50
C ASN A 227 5.33 20.28 -2.34
N GLN A 228 6.38 19.46 -2.28
CA GLN A 228 6.57 18.54 -1.15
C GLN A 228 6.88 19.30 0.15
N ALA A 229 7.65 20.38 0.09
CA ALA A 229 7.93 21.22 1.25
C ALA A 229 6.66 21.94 1.75
N LEU A 230 5.81 22.45 0.85
CA LEU A 230 4.50 23.02 1.20
C LEU A 230 3.64 21.98 1.92
N LYS A 231 3.49 20.80 1.34
CA LYS A 231 2.73 19.68 1.93
C LYS A 231 3.29 19.30 3.30
N ALA A 232 4.59 19.12 3.43
CA ALA A 232 5.23 18.77 4.70
C ALA A 232 4.99 19.81 5.78
N ASN A 233 5.08 21.12 5.47
CA ASN A 233 4.98 22.18 6.45
C ASN A 233 3.53 22.49 6.86
N TYR A 234 2.56 22.41 5.94
CA TYR A 234 1.22 22.96 6.16
C TYR A 234 0.09 21.92 6.20
N THR A 235 0.33 20.69 5.74
CA THR A 235 -0.68 19.63 5.80
C THR A 235 -0.27 18.41 6.63
N MET A 236 1.01 18.30 7.03
CA MET A 236 1.52 17.19 7.83
C MET A 236 1.84 17.66 9.25
N THR A 237 1.19 17.06 10.23
CA THR A 237 1.31 17.44 11.65
C THR A 237 2.07 16.36 12.42
N ARG A 238 3.01 16.81 13.24
CA ARG A 238 3.77 15.91 14.14
C ARG A 238 2.84 15.32 15.19
N ASP A 239 3.09 14.06 15.54
CA ASP A 239 2.32 13.22 16.48
C ASP A 239 0.88 12.92 16.03
N VAL A 240 0.53 13.28 14.77
CA VAL A 240 -0.71 12.91 14.08
C VAL A 240 -0.40 12.01 12.88
N GLU A 241 0.29 12.55 11.86
CA GLU A 241 0.68 11.79 10.66
C GLU A 241 2.03 11.11 10.83
N TYR A 242 2.96 11.69 11.62
CA TYR A 242 4.29 11.13 11.86
C TYR A 242 4.81 11.49 13.25
N MET A 243 5.76 10.73 13.73
CA MET A 243 6.51 11.04 14.94
C MET A 243 8.01 11.14 14.66
N VAL A 244 8.70 11.89 15.50
CA VAL A 244 10.18 11.98 15.52
C VAL A 244 10.68 11.10 16.65
N ALA A 245 11.43 10.04 16.34
CA ALA A 245 11.96 9.11 17.32
C ALA A 245 13.45 8.83 17.10
N THR A 246 14.16 8.58 18.18
CA THR A 246 15.55 8.09 18.17
C THR A 246 15.55 6.60 18.43
N GLU A 247 16.39 5.82 17.74
CA GLU A 247 16.46 4.36 17.93
C GLU A 247 16.97 3.96 19.32
N ASP A 248 17.76 4.82 19.92
CA ASP A 248 18.41 4.60 21.22
C ASP A 248 17.69 5.27 22.40
N GLY A 249 16.53 5.88 22.17
CA GLY A 249 15.78 6.61 23.19
C GLY A 249 16.45 7.92 23.66
N THR A 250 17.53 8.34 23.01
CA THR A 250 18.17 9.63 23.28
C THR A 250 17.34 10.77 22.65
N ARG A 251 17.54 12.01 23.14
CA ARG A 251 16.90 13.20 22.55
C ARG A 251 17.77 13.90 21.51
N ASP A 252 18.79 13.23 20.97
CA ASP A 252 19.68 13.83 19.97
C ASP A 252 19.00 13.80 18.58
N ILE A 253 18.62 14.98 18.09
CA ILE A 253 17.99 15.17 16.78
C ILE A 253 18.85 14.61 15.64
N ARG A 254 20.17 14.54 15.81
CA ARG A 254 21.10 14.00 14.79
C ARG A 254 20.94 12.49 14.56
N ASN A 255 20.37 11.77 15.52
CA ASN A 255 20.06 10.34 15.42
C ASN A 255 18.55 10.08 15.31
N ALA A 256 17.75 11.13 15.20
CA ALA A 256 16.31 11.02 15.08
C ALA A 256 15.91 10.65 13.65
N LYS A 257 14.81 9.90 13.54
CA LYS A 257 14.20 9.48 12.28
C LYS A 257 12.71 9.83 12.30
N ILE A 258 12.17 10.12 11.13
CA ILE A 258 10.73 10.25 10.95
C ILE A 258 10.14 8.84 10.89
N MET A 259 9.10 8.59 11.66
CA MET A 259 8.32 7.37 11.66
C MET A 259 6.86 7.69 11.36
N ILE A 260 6.28 7.00 10.38
CA ILE A 260 4.88 7.21 9.98
C ILE A 260 3.96 6.65 11.06
N ILE A 261 2.91 7.40 11.38
CA ILE A 261 1.77 6.94 12.17
C ILE A 261 0.64 6.64 11.21
N ASP A 262 0.15 5.41 11.21
CA ASP A 262 -1.06 5.07 10.50
C ASP A 262 -2.26 5.73 11.19
N GLN A 263 -2.93 6.63 10.49
CA GLN A 263 -4.06 7.40 11.03
C GLN A 263 -5.26 6.52 11.39
N PHE A 264 -5.38 5.34 10.76
CA PHE A 264 -6.50 4.43 11.00
C PHE A 264 -6.25 3.52 12.20
N THR A 265 -5.03 3.01 12.33
CA THR A 265 -4.68 2.10 13.42
C THR A 265 -4.00 2.81 14.59
N GLY A 266 -3.53 4.05 14.40
CA GLY A 266 -2.73 4.79 15.39
C GLY A 266 -1.37 4.14 15.67
N ARG A 267 -0.93 3.23 14.81
CA ARG A 267 0.32 2.48 14.98
C ARG A 267 1.47 3.12 14.23
N VAL A 268 2.65 3.06 14.82
CA VAL A 268 3.87 3.37 14.09
C VAL A 268 4.14 2.28 13.07
N MET A 269 4.47 2.66 11.85
CA MET A 269 4.83 1.75 10.77
C MET A 269 6.35 1.70 10.58
N PRO A 270 7.06 0.78 11.24
CA PRO A 270 8.52 0.71 11.14
C PRO A 270 8.95 0.34 9.72
N GLY A 271 9.96 1.03 9.21
CA GLY A 271 10.53 0.75 7.89
C GLY A 271 9.70 1.22 6.69
N ARG A 272 8.57 1.92 6.91
CA ARG A 272 7.83 2.63 5.87
C ARG A 272 8.30 4.08 5.77
N ALA A 273 8.24 4.62 4.57
CA ALA A 273 8.52 6.02 4.27
C ALA A 273 7.39 6.58 3.38
N TYR A 274 7.13 7.87 3.47
CA TYR A 274 6.29 8.55 2.49
C TYR A 274 6.97 8.55 1.13
N SER A 275 6.21 8.36 0.07
CA SER A 275 6.68 8.38 -1.32
C SER A 275 6.96 9.79 -1.84
N ASP A 276 7.49 9.86 -3.03
CA ASP A 276 7.62 11.06 -3.85
C ASP A 276 8.37 12.23 -3.17
N GLY A 277 9.33 11.92 -2.30
CA GLY A 277 10.12 12.94 -1.60
C GLY A 277 9.44 13.61 -0.41
N LEU A 278 8.19 13.26 -0.09
CA LEU A 278 7.49 13.82 1.07
C LEU A 278 8.20 13.48 2.39
N HIS A 279 8.76 12.27 2.49
CA HIS A 279 9.50 11.86 3.68
C HIS A 279 10.72 12.75 3.92
N GLN A 280 11.50 13.02 2.89
CA GLN A 280 12.65 13.90 2.94
C GLN A 280 12.26 15.36 3.20
N ALA A 281 11.11 15.80 2.68
CA ALA A 281 10.57 17.13 2.98
C ALA A 281 10.18 17.26 4.46
N ILE A 282 9.64 16.20 5.08
CA ILE A 282 9.34 16.17 6.52
C ILE A 282 10.64 16.13 7.34
N GLU A 283 11.65 15.37 6.90
CA GLU A 283 12.97 15.35 7.53
C GLU A 283 13.62 16.75 7.50
N ALA A 284 13.51 17.47 6.39
CA ALA A 284 13.95 18.86 6.27
C ALA A 284 13.18 19.80 7.21
N LYS A 285 11.86 19.66 7.29
CA LYS A 285 10.98 20.42 8.19
C LYS A 285 11.40 20.28 9.65
N GLU A 286 11.63 19.05 10.09
CA GLU A 286 11.94 18.70 11.49
C GLU A 286 13.45 18.87 11.82
N GLY A 287 14.29 19.12 10.81
CA GLY A 287 15.72 19.30 10.98
C GLY A 287 16.48 18.02 11.37
N VAL A 288 15.91 16.86 11.07
CA VAL A 288 16.56 15.55 11.22
C VAL A 288 17.42 15.25 9.99
N PRO A 289 18.37 14.28 10.06
CA PRO A 289 19.18 13.92 8.89
C PRO A 289 18.29 13.49 7.72
N ILE A 290 18.47 14.16 6.57
CA ILE A 290 17.72 13.85 5.35
C ILE A 290 18.33 12.60 4.73
N LYS A 291 17.53 11.56 4.55
CA LYS A 291 17.93 10.35 3.86
C LYS A 291 18.07 10.61 2.37
N GLU A 292 19.00 9.91 1.75
CA GLU A 292 19.15 9.94 0.30
C GLU A 292 17.85 9.50 -0.36
N GLU A 293 17.46 10.18 -1.43
CA GLU A 293 16.28 9.84 -2.19
C GLU A 293 16.50 8.50 -2.90
N THR A 294 15.52 7.63 -2.84
CA THR A 294 15.59 6.30 -3.45
C THR A 294 14.68 6.25 -4.67
N GLU A 295 15.11 5.50 -5.69
CA GLU A 295 14.29 5.23 -6.88
C GLU A 295 13.28 4.11 -6.59
N THR A 296 12.07 4.23 -7.12
CA THR A 296 11.07 3.15 -7.06
C THR A 296 11.47 2.03 -8.00
N ARG A 297 11.77 0.85 -7.47
CA ARG A 297 12.12 -0.35 -8.24
C ARG A 297 10.92 -1.20 -8.61
N ALA A 298 9.97 -1.33 -7.70
CA ALA A 298 8.74 -2.05 -7.93
C ALA A 298 7.61 -1.44 -7.11
N THR A 299 6.41 -1.44 -7.65
CA THR A 299 5.22 -0.91 -6.98
C THR A 299 3.98 -1.67 -7.40
N ILE A 300 3.03 -1.80 -6.48
CA ILE A 300 1.68 -2.32 -6.75
C ILE A 300 0.71 -1.76 -5.71
N THR A 301 -0.51 -1.41 -6.11
CA THR A 301 -1.57 -1.08 -5.17
C THR A 301 -2.11 -2.34 -4.49
N TYR A 302 -2.64 -2.21 -3.25
CA TYR A 302 -3.31 -3.34 -2.58
C TYR A 302 -4.48 -3.87 -3.42
N GLN A 303 -5.22 -2.97 -4.07
CA GLN A 303 -6.34 -3.33 -4.93
C GLN A 303 -5.91 -4.28 -6.05
N ASN A 304 -4.88 -3.90 -6.80
CA ASN A 304 -4.39 -4.72 -7.91
C ASN A 304 -3.68 -5.97 -7.42
N PHE A 305 -3.00 -5.93 -6.28
CA PHE A 305 -2.36 -7.11 -5.70
C PHE A 305 -3.39 -8.18 -5.30
N PHE A 306 -4.44 -7.82 -4.54
CA PHE A 306 -5.44 -8.81 -4.10
C PHE A 306 -6.34 -9.30 -5.24
N ARG A 307 -6.47 -8.54 -6.33
CA ARG A 307 -7.16 -9.00 -7.57
C ARG A 307 -6.39 -10.07 -8.34
N LEU A 308 -5.12 -10.32 -8.03
CA LEU A 308 -4.33 -11.41 -8.62
C LEU A 308 -4.73 -12.80 -8.09
N PHE A 309 -5.39 -12.88 -6.95
CA PHE A 309 -5.84 -14.16 -6.43
C PHE A 309 -6.98 -14.74 -7.27
N ASN A 310 -6.91 -16.05 -7.53
CA ASN A 310 -8.00 -16.75 -8.24
C ASN A 310 -9.32 -16.68 -7.48
N LYS A 311 -9.26 -16.69 -6.13
CA LYS A 311 -10.39 -16.50 -5.25
C LYS A 311 -10.01 -15.66 -4.03
N LEU A 312 -10.78 -14.62 -3.77
CA LEU A 312 -10.62 -13.71 -2.65
C LEU A 312 -11.85 -13.78 -1.76
N ALA A 313 -11.66 -13.84 -0.45
CA ALA A 313 -12.73 -13.74 0.54
C ALA A 313 -12.29 -12.87 1.71
N GLY A 314 -13.25 -12.29 2.42
CA GLY A 314 -12.94 -11.41 3.54
C GLY A 314 -13.88 -11.55 4.72
N MET A 315 -13.38 -11.26 5.91
CA MET A 315 -14.21 -11.19 7.12
C MET A 315 -13.89 -9.96 7.94
N THR A 316 -14.91 -9.34 8.51
CA THR A 316 -14.80 -8.20 9.43
C THR A 316 -16.10 -8.03 10.21
N GLY A 317 -16.10 -7.12 11.20
CA GLY A 317 -17.32 -6.72 11.92
C GLY A 317 -18.09 -5.57 11.29
N THR A 318 -17.57 -4.93 10.22
CA THR A 318 -18.02 -3.61 9.76
C THR A 318 -17.80 -3.36 8.25
N ALA A 319 -18.19 -4.25 7.37
CA ALA A 319 -18.01 -4.08 5.92
C ALA A 319 -19.19 -3.42 5.21
N LYS A 320 -20.40 -3.48 5.78
CA LYS A 320 -21.65 -3.08 5.10
C LYS A 320 -21.66 -1.63 4.63
N THR A 321 -21.00 -0.75 5.34
CA THR A 321 -20.92 0.67 4.96
C THR A 321 -20.14 0.89 3.66
N GLU A 322 -19.23 -0.02 3.31
CA GLU A 322 -18.35 0.04 2.14
C GLU A 322 -18.71 -1.04 1.08
N GLU A 323 -19.93 -1.60 1.15
CA GLU A 323 -20.37 -2.70 0.26
C GLU A 323 -20.25 -2.33 -1.23
N GLU A 324 -20.53 -1.09 -1.59
CA GLU A 324 -20.43 -0.63 -2.97
C GLU A 324 -18.99 -0.67 -3.48
N GLU A 325 -18.03 -0.25 -2.66
CA GLU A 325 -16.61 -0.30 -3.00
C GLU A 325 -16.11 -1.74 -3.12
N PHE A 326 -16.46 -2.62 -2.19
CA PHE A 326 -16.10 -4.04 -2.27
C PHE A 326 -16.66 -4.71 -3.53
N ARG A 327 -17.87 -4.35 -3.92
CA ARG A 327 -18.47 -4.88 -5.15
C ARG A 327 -17.80 -4.35 -6.41
N LEU A 328 -17.53 -3.03 -6.48
CA LEU A 328 -16.99 -2.39 -7.68
C LEU A 328 -15.51 -2.74 -7.90
N ILE A 329 -14.70 -2.76 -6.87
CA ILE A 329 -13.26 -2.96 -6.98
C ILE A 329 -12.88 -4.44 -6.95
N TYR A 330 -13.45 -5.21 -6.00
CA TYR A 330 -13.05 -6.59 -5.72
C TYR A 330 -14.05 -7.64 -6.17
N ASN A 331 -15.22 -7.23 -6.69
CA ASN A 331 -16.32 -8.10 -7.09
C ASN A 331 -16.81 -9.02 -5.94
N MET A 332 -16.76 -8.52 -4.69
CA MET A 332 -17.22 -9.23 -3.49
C MET A 332 -18.53 -8.63 -2.95
N ARG A 333 -19.48 -9.48 -2.56
CA ARG A 333 -20.69 -9.08 -1.85
C ARG A 333 -20.43 -9.05 -0.36
N VAL A 334 -21.14 -8.21 0.37
CA VAL A 334 -21.10 -8.19 1.83
C VAL A 334 -22.35 -8.87 2.39
N ILE A 335 -22.14 -10.01 3.03
CA ILE A 335 -23.19 -10.81 3.65
C ILE A 335 -23.17 -10.61 5.16
N GLU A 336 -24.21 -9.99 5.69
CA GLU A 336 -24.37 -9.80 7.13
C GLU A 336 -24.78 -11.12 7.79
N ILE A 337 -23.92 -11.67 8.63
CA ILE A 337 -24.17 -12.88 9.38
C ILE A 337 -24.85 -12.50 10.70
N PRO A 338 -26.02 -13.08 11.02
CA PRO A 338 -26.70 -12.78 12.27
C PRO A 338 -25.85 -13.16 13.49
N THR A 339 -25.96 -12.40 14.57
CA THR A 339 -25.29 -12.71 15.84
C THR A 339 -25.87 -13.97 16.48
N ASN A 340 -25.02 -14.74 17.17
CA ASN A 340 -25.47 -15.97 17.88
C ASN A 340 -26.45 -15.65 19.02
N ARG A 341 -26.25 -14.49 19.68
CA ARG A 341 -27.17 -13.94 20.68
C ARG A 341 -27.49 -12.50 20.35
N PRO A 342 -28.69 -11.98 20.68
CA PRO A 342 -29.06 -10.59 20.46
C PRO A 342 -28.06 -9.63 21.14
N VAL A 343 -27.75 -8.52 20.48
CA VAL A 343 -26.98 -7.42 21.08
C VAL A 343 -27.90 -6.63 21.99
N ILE A 344 -27.55 -6.55 23.27
CA ILE A 344 -28.33 -5.82 24.31
C ILE A 344 -27.58 -4.58 24.83
N ARG A 345 -26.50 -4.17 24.16
CA ARG A 345 -25.72 -2.96 24.47
C ARG A 345 -26.60 -1.72 24.33
N ASP A 346 -26.48 -0.79 25.30
CA ASP A 346 -27.16 0.49 25.30
C ASP A 346 -26.31 1.53 24.53
N ASP A 347 -26.67 1.80 23.27
CA ASP A 347 -26.02 2.77 22.42
C ASP A 347 -26.70 4.15 22.57
N ARG A 348 -26.02 5.08 23.23
CA ARG A 348 -26.53 6.44 23.47
C ARG A 348 -26.28 7.38 22.29
N ASN A 349 -27.10 8.43 22.21
CA ASN A 349 -26.84 9.54 21.29
C ASN A 349 -25.53 10.25 21.65
N ASP A 350 -24.96 10.96 20.67
CA ASP A 350 -23.77 11.76 20.90
C ASP A 350 -24.05 12.91 21.88
N LYS A 351 -23.07 13.19 22.74
CA LYS A 351 -23.04 14.35 23.63
C LYS A 351 -22.16 15.42 22.99
N ILE A 352 -22.76 16.53 22.58
CA ILE A 352 -22.11 17.54 21.77
C ILE A 352 -21.89 18.80 22.60
N TYR A 353 -20.66 19.31 22.58
CA TYR A 353 -20.19 20.47 23.36
C TYR A 353 -19.71 21.60 22.43
N SER A 354 -19.69 22.81 22.92
CA SER A 354 -19.17 23.99 22.22
C SER A 354 -17.64 23.86 21.99
N THR A 355 -16.89 23.45 23.01
CA THR A 355 -15.44 23.43 22.99
C THR A 355 -14.87 22.04 23.36
N ARG A 356 -13.63 21.75 22.89
CA ARG A 356 -12.87 20.56 23.28
C ARG A 356 -12.63 20.49 24.81
N ALA A 357 -12.43 21.64 25.44
CA ALA A 357 -12.17 21.71 26.90
C ALA A 357 -13.38 21.21 27.70
N ASN A 358 -14.58 21.68 27.37
CA ASN A 358 -15.83 21.28 28.04
C ASN A 358 -16.16 19.81 27.75
N LYS A 359 -15.94 19.35 26.52
CA LYS A 359 -16.05 17.94 26.12
C LYS A 359 -15.19 17.03 27.00
N PHE A 360 -13.90 17.32 27.12
CA PHE A 360 -12.98 16.50 27.90
C PHE A 360 -13.26 16.54 29.40
N LYS A 361 -13.69 17.70 29.95
CA LYS A 361 -14.13 17.81 31.33
C LYS A 361 -15.30 16.87 31.60
N ALA A 362 -16.33 16.93 30.79
CA ALA A 362 -17.53 16.09 30.93
C ALA A 362 -17.24 14.61 30.69
N LEU A 363 -16.37 14.26 29.73
CA LEU A 363 -15.91 12.89 29.52
C LEU A 363 -15.22 12.34 30.76
N CYS A 364 -14.30 13.09 31.38
CA CYS A 364 -13.61 12.67 32.60
C CYS A 364 -14.59 12.52 33.79
N GLU A 365 -15.63 13.34 33.88
CA GLU A 365 -16.68 13.20 34.90
C GLU A 365 -17.50 11.91 34.71
N GLU A 366 -17.85 11.54 33.48
CA GLU A 366 -18.51 10.26 33.19
C GLU A 366 -17.60 9.07 33.56
N VAL A 367 -16.30 9.17 33.21
CA VAL A 367 -15.30 8.14 33.58
C VAL A 367 -15.22 7.97 35.11
N GLU A 368 -15.14 9.07 35.84
CA GLU A 368 -15.08 9.07 37.31
C GLU A 368 -16.34 8.45 37.93
N ALA A 369 -17.51 8.83 37.44
CA ALA A 369 -18.78 8.31 37.91
C ALA A 369 -18.89 6.79 37.69
N ARG A 370 -18.52 6.29 36.51
CA ARG A 370 -18.56 4.85 36.19
C ARG A 370 -17.50 4.05 36.92
N ASN A 371 -16.30 4.60 37.02
CA ASN A 371 -15.20 3.94 37.74
C ASN A 371 -15.50 3.80 39.23
N SER A 372 -16.26 4.73 39.83
CA SER A 372 -16.62 4.71 41.26
C SER A 372 -17.37 3.44 41.72
N TYR A 373 -18.17 2.83 40.85
CA TYR A 373 -18.85 1.56 41.09
C TYR A 373 -18.18 0.35 40.43
N GLY A 374 -17.00 0.58 39.82
CA GLY A 374 -16.16 -0.48 39.31
C GLY A 374 -16.47 -0.94 37.89
N GLN A 375 -17.26 -0.20 37.10
CA GLN A 375 -17.50 -0.52 35.69
C GLN A 375 -16.20 -0.33 34.89
N PRO A 376 -15.77 -1.30 34.07
CA PRO A 376 -14.63 -1.13 33.18
C PRO A 376 -14.96 -0.17 32.05
N ILE A 377 -13.98 0.65 31.63
CA ILE A 377 -14.16 1.71 30.66
C ILE A 377 -13.06 1.62 29.60
N LEU A 378 -13.48 1.64 28.34
CA LEU A 378 -12.61 1.80 27.18
C LEU A 378 -12.87 3.18 26.55
N ILE A 379 -11.86 4.03 26.54
CA ILE A 379 -11.91 5.37 25.93
C ILE A 379 -11.22 5.31 24.58
N GLY A 380 -11.98 5.52 23.48
CA GLY A 380 -11.44 5.61 22.12
C GLY A 380 -11.02 7.03 21.81
N THR A 381 -9.81 7.22 21.28
CA THR A 381 -9.29 8.53 20.82
C THR A 381 -8.81 8.44 19.38
N VAL A 382 -8.90 9.52 18.62
CA VAL A 382 -8.48 9.57 17.22
C VAL A 382 -6.96 9.82 17.11
N SER A 383 -6.37 10.55 18.04
CA SER A 383 -4.94 10.90 18.00
C SER A 383 -4.18 10.52 19.27
N VAL A 384 -2.86 10.39 19.12
CA VAL A 384 -1.93 10.20 20.26
C VAL A 384 -2.00 11.40 21.18
N GLU A 385 -2.08 12.62 20.63
CA GLU A 385 -2.17 13.85 21.40
C GLU A 385 -3.42 13.87 22.30
N THR A 386 -4.59 13.56 21.74
CA THR A 386 -5.82 13.44 22.54
C THR A 386 -5.69 12.40 23.65
N SER A 387 -5.03 11.26 23.37
CA SER A 387 -4.82 10.23 24.37
C SER A 387 -3.93 10.71 25.55
N GLU A 388 -2.91 11.50 25.25
CA GLU A 388 -2.02 12.08 26.26
C GLU A 388 -2.69 13.18 27.10
N VAL A 389 -3.52 14.02 26.44
CA VAL A 389 -4.31 15.06 27.14
C VAL A 389 -5.28 14.41 28.12
N LEU A 390 -6.06 13.43 27.67
CA LEU A 390 -6.99 12.70 28.53
C LEU A 390 -6.28 11.95 29.66
N SER A 391 -5.14 11.32 29.38
CA SER A 391 -4.33 10.66 30.40
C SER A 391 -3.92 11.64 31.51
N LYS A 392 -3.38 12.81 31.17
CA LYS A 392 -3.03 13.85 32.16
C LYS A 392 -4.23 14.35 32.97
N MET A 393 -5.43 14.43 32.33
CA MET A 393 -6.65 14.82 33.03
C MET A 393 -7.13 13.77 34.03
N LEU A 394 -7.05 12.48 33.66
CA LEU A 394 -7.38 11.36 34.56
C LEU A 394 -6.38 11.22 35.70
N ASP A 395 -5.09 11.47 35.48
CA ASP A 395 -4.05 11.51 36.54
C ASP A 395 -4.35 12.59 37.60
N ARG A 396 -4.77 13.80 37.13
CA ARG A 396 -5.17 14.88 38.05
C ARG A 396 -6.37 14.49 38.93
N ARG A 397 -7.26 13.63 38.41
CA ARG A 397 -8.42 13.08 39.14
C ARG A 397 -8.06 11.79 39.93
N LYS A 398 -6.78 11.37 39.89
CA LYS A 398 -6.27 10.16 40.55
C LYS A 398 -6.95 8.84 40.10
N ILE A 399 -7.41 8.80 38.83
CA ILE A 399 -8.01 7.63 38.22
C ILE A 399 -6.87 6.79 37.61
N ARG A 400 -6.67 5.57 38.08
CA ARG A 400 -5.69 4.64 37.52
C ARG A 400 -6.17 4.20 36.12
N HIS A 401 -5.30 4.30 35.12
CA HIS A 401 -5.63 3.95 33.76
C HIS A 401 -4.40 3.43 33.00
N ASN A 402 -4.64 2.75 31.89
CA ASN A 402 -3.63 2.33 30.92
C ASN A 402 -3.81 3.12 29.64
N VAL A 403 -2.70 3.42 28.93
CA VAL A 403 -2.73 4.11 27.64
C VAL A 403 -2.11 3.21 26.58
N LEU A 404 -2.90 2.98 25.53
CA LEU A 404 -2.50 2.26 24.32
C LEU A 404 -2.46 3.24 23.17
N ASN A 405 -1.26 3.62 22.79
CA ASN A 405 -1.03 4.49 21.62
C ASN A 405 0.26 4.04 20.92
N ALA A 406 0.61 4.71 19.82
CA ALA A 406 1.78 4.41 19.02
C ALA A 406 3.11 4.34 19.80
N LYS A 407 3.18 4.96 20.97
CA LYS A 407 4.39 4.97 21.84
C LYS A 407 4.50 3.73 22.75
N ASN A 408 3.41 3.00 22.98
CA ASN A 408 3.30 1.95 24.01
C ASN A 408 2.91 0.55 23.48
N HIS A 409 3.28 0.24 22.26
CA HIS A 409 2.84 -0.96 21.49
C HIS A 409 3.25 -2.33 22.09
N ALA A 410 4.42 -2.44 22.74
CA ALA A 410 4.97 -3.74 23.16
C ALA A 410 4.11 -4.53 24.17
N LYS A 411 3.17 -3.87 24.87
CA LYS A 411 2.29 -4.48 25.88
C LYS A 411 0.81 -4.46 25.50
N GLU A 412 0.50 -4.20 24.25
CA GLU A 412 -0.85 -3.99 23.78
C GLU A 412 -1.81 -5.14 24.12
N ALA A 413 -1.44 -6.37 23.76
CA ALA A 413 -2.28 -7.55 23.97
C ALA A 413 -2.59 -7.78 25.45
N GLU A 414 -1.58 -7.63 26.32
CA GLU A 414 -1.74 -7.82 27.77
C GLU A 414 -2.67 -6.77 28.41
N ILE A 415 -2.59 -5.52 27.94
CA ILE A 415 -3.42 -4.44 28.46
C ILE A 415 -4.87 -4.61 28.00
N ILE A 416 -5.08 -5.01 26.75
CA ILE A 416 -6.42 -5.24 26.19
C ILE A 416 -7.11 -6.43 26.87
N GLU A 417 -6.41 -7.52 27.14
CA GLU A 417 -6.98 -8.65 27.88
C GLU A 417 -7.51 -8.23 29.26
N LYS A 418 -6.84 -7.26 29.89
CA LYS A 418 -7.21 -6.74 31.22
C LYS A 418 -8.25 -5.62 31.16
N ALA A 419 -8.57 -5.07 29.97
CA ALA A 419 -9.48 -3.93 29.83
C ALA A 419 -10.94 -4.22 30.25
N GLY A 420 -11.34 -5.49 30.25
CA GLY A 420 -12.67 -5.93 30.73
C GLY A 420 -12.75 -6.24 32.21
N GLN A 421 -11.69 -6.06 32.99
CA GLN A 421 -11.68 -6.34 34.43
C GLN A 421 -12.33 -5.20 35.22
N ARG A 422 -12.90 -5.54 36.37
CA ARG A 422 -13.60 -4.58 37.23
C ARG A 422 -12.73 -3.37 37.57
N GLY A 423 -13.24 -2.16 37.29
CA GLY A 423 -12.56 -0.88 37.56
C GLY A 423 -11.40 -0.57 36.63
N ALA A 424 -11.17 -1.35 35.56
CA ALA A 424 -10.15 -1.05 34.57
C ALA A 424 -10.56 0.16 33.75
N VAL A 425 -9.65 1.12 33.55
CA VAL A 425 -9.80 2.24 32.62
C VAL A 425 -8.68 2.15 31.60
N THR A 426 -9.05 2.12 30.32
CA THR A 426 -8.09 2.00 29.22
C THR A 426 -8.37 3.09 28.19
N ILE A 427 -7.35 3.88 27.86
CA ILE A 427 -7.39 4.82 26.73
C ILE A 427 -6.72 4.12 25.56
N ALA A 428 -7.40 4.05 24.42
CA ALA A 428 -6.88 3.41 23.21
C ALA A 428 -7.03 4.34 22.00
N THR A 429 -5.93 4.55 21.25
CA THR A 429 -5.99 5.24 19.97
C THR A 429 -6.40 4.25 18.88
N ASN A 430 -7.24 4.72 17.97
CA ASN A 430 -7.64 4.07 16.72
C ASN A 430 -7.43 2.56 16.69
N MET A 431 -8.32 1.83 17.38
CA MET A 431 -8.38 0.37 17.28
C MET A 431 -7.13 -0.39 17.78
N ALA A 432 -6.37 0.20 18.68
CA ALA A 432 -5.42 -0.57 19.47
C ALA A 432 -6.18 -1.74 20.11
N GLY A 433 -5.67 -2.97 19.92
CA GLY A 433 -6.36 -4.19 20.34
C GLY A 433 -7.34 -4.77 19.33
N ARG A 434 -7.37 -4.29 18.08
CA ARG A 434 -8.14 -4.90 16.99
C ARG A 434 -7.76 -6.38 16.82
N GLY A 435 -8.78 -7.25 16.66
CA GLY A 435 -8.58 -8.69 16.58
C GLY A 435 -8.28 -9.37 17.92
N THR A 436 -8.21 -8.60 19.03
CA THR A 436 -8.08 -9.13 20.38
C THR A 436 -9.43 -9.06 21.09
N ASP A 437 -9.84 -10.13 21.76
CA ASP A 437 -11.13 -10.21 22.43
C ASP A 437 -11.03 -9.69 23.86
N ILE A 438 -11.85 -8.70 24.22
CA ILE A 438 -11.97 -8.19 25.58
C ILE A 438 -12.97 -9.06 26.32
N LYS A 439 -12.51 -9.86 27.25
CA LYS A 439 -13.34 -10.69 28.10
C LYS A 439 -13.74 -9.95 29.38
N LEU A 440 -15.03 -9.98 29.70
CA LEU A 440 -15.51 -9.40 30.95
C LEU A 440 -15.00 -10.21 32.15
N GLY A 441 -14.55 -9.48 33.19
CA GLY A 441 -14.24 -10.08 34.48
C GLY A 441 -15.49 -10.57 35.20
N GLU A 442 -15.27 -11.35 36.28
CA GLU A 442 -16.36 -11.87 37.10
C GLU A 442 -17.20 -10.73 37.72
N GLY A 443 -18.52 -10.81 37.61
CA GLY A 443 -19.46 -9.81 38.15
C GLY A 443 -19.54 -8.50 37.34
N VAL A 444 -18.79 -8.35 36.26
CA VAL A 444 -18.81 -7.12 35.43
C VAL A 444 -20.09 -7.01 34.61
N ALA A 445 -20.65 -8.11 34.16
CA ALA A 445 -21.93 -8.12 33.46
C ALA A 445 -23.07 -7.53 34.31
N GLU A 446 -23.06 -7.80 35.62
CA GLU A 446 -24.08 -7.33 36.58
C GLU A 446 -24.06 -5.82 36.80
N ILE A 447 -22.89 -5.19 36.58
CA ILE A 447 -22.73 -3.73 36.69
C ILE A 447 -22.82 -2.99 35.35
N GLY A 448 -23.35 -3.66 34.30
CA GLY A 448 -23.62 -3.07 33.00
C GLY A 448 -22.55 -3.35 31.92
N GLY A 449 -21.61 -4.27 32.17
CA GLY A 449 -20.58 -4.69 31.23
C GLY A 449 -19.53 -3.60 30.95
N LEU A 450 -18.86 -3.69 29.79
CA LEU A 450 -17.85 -2.71 29.37
C LEU A 450 -18.51 -1.42 28.88
N ALA A 451 -18.11 -0.27 29.39
CA ALA A 451 -18.48 1.02 28.86
C ALA A 451 -17.46 1.49 27.80
N VAL A 452 -17.93 1.81 26.60
CA VAL A 452 -17.13 2.37 25.52
C VAL A 452 -17.47 3.86 25.37
N ILE A 453 -16.45 4.71 25.49
CA ILE A 453 -16.58 6.16 25.38
C ILE A 453 -15.68 6.65 24.26
N GLY A 454 -16.27 7.14 23.15
CA GLY A 454 -15.49 7.81 22.08
C GLY A 454 -15.23 9.26 22.47
N SER A 455 -14.00 9.73 22.42
CA SER A 455 -13.64 11.12 22.70
C SER A 455 -14.00 12.07 21.55
N GLU A 456 -14.25 11.52 20.37
CA GLU A 456 -14.67 12.20 19.13
C GLU A 456 -15.18 11.17 18.13
N ARG A 457 -15.81 11.63 17.06
CA ARG A 457 -16.20 10.79 15.92
C ARG A 457 -15.02 10.65 14.96
N HIS A 458 -14.82 9.45 14.44
CA HIS A 458 -13.83 9.18 13.41
C HIS A 458 -14.30 9.66 12.03
N GLU A 459 -13.40 9.73 11.07
CA GLU A 459 -13.72 10.08 9.68
C GLU A 459 -14.68 9.06 9.02
N SER A 460 -14.69 7.82 9.48
CA SER A 460 -15.55 6.74 8.96
C SER A 460 -16.46 6.18 10.05
N ARG A 461 -17.77 6.02 9.73
CA ARG A 461 -18.77 5.36 10.59
C ARG A 461 -18.39 3.94 10.96
N ARG A 462 -17.67 3.28 10.09
CA ARG A 462 -17.15 1.94 10.27
C ARG A 462 -16.23 1.84 11.49
N ILE A 463 -15.32 2.79 11.64
CA ILE A 463 -14.38 2.84 12.78
C ILE A 463 -15.15 3.07 14.10
N ASP A 464 -16.15 3.95 14.10
CA ASP A 464 -17.03 4.14 15.25
C ASP A 464 -17.77 2.86 15.63
N ASN A 465 -18.28 2.13 14.65
CA ASN A 465 -18.98 0.86 14.87
C ASN A 465 -18.03 -0.24 15.41
N GLN A 466 -16.77 -0.24 14.98
CA GLN A 466 -15.77 -1.16 15.53
C GLN A 466 -15.46 -0.83 17.00
N LEU A 467 -15.32 0.44 17.33
CA LEU A 467 -15.11 0.89 18.70
C LEU A 467 -16.30 0.43 19.59
N ARG A 468 -17.55 0.72 19.17
CA ARG A 468 -18.75 0.24 19.86
C ARG A 468 -18.78 -1.28 20.01
N GLY A 469 -18.36 -2.02 18.98
CA GLY A 469 -18.31 -3.48 18.95
C GLY A 469 -17.30 -4.10 19.93
N SER A 470 -16.52 -3.30 20.62
CA SER A 470 -15.68 -3.75 21.72
C SER A 470 -16.50 -4.14 22.95
N SER A 471 -17.75 -3.69 23.07
CA SER A 471 -18.69 -3.95 24.14
C SER A 471 -19.96 -4.65 23.64
N GLY A 472 -20.69 -5.32 24.54
CA GLY A 472 -21.97 -5.97 24.23
C GLY A 472 -21.83 -7.20 23.35
N ARG A 473 -20.86 -8.06 23.61
CA ARG A 473 -20.55 -9.28 22.82
C ARG A 473 -21.29 -10.47 23.38
N GLN A 474 -21.70 -11.40 22.52
CA GLN A 474 -22.35 -12.68 22.88
C GLN A 474 -23.54 -12.54 23.85
N GLY A 475 -24.29 -11.42 23.75
CA GLY A 475 -25.43 -11.16 24.63
C GLY A 475 -25.06 -10.55 25.98
N ASP A 476 -23.81 -10.13 26.19
CA ASP A 476 -23.41 -9.39 27.39
C ASP A 476 -24.00 -7.97 27.34
N PRO A 477 -24.32 -7.38 28.52
CA PRO A 477 -24.64 -5.96 28.60
C PRO A 477 -23.44 -5.09 28.22
N GLY A 478 -23.70 -3.88 27.83
CA GLY A 478 -22.67 -2.92 27.47
C GLY A 478 -23.24 -1.53 27.31
N TYR A 479 -22.37 -0.57 27.17
CA TYR A 479 -22.72 0.83 27.01
C TYR A 479 -21.82 1.48 25.97
N SER A 480 -22.37 2.37 25.14
CA SER A 480 -21.55 3.19 24.26
C SER A 480 -22.09 4.62 24.13
N VAL A 481 -21.16 5.60 24.09
CA VAL A 481 -21.45 7.02 23.86
C VAL A 481 -20.27 7.71 23.22
N PHE A 482 -20.54 8.72 22.35
CA PHE A 482 -19.49 9.59 21.81
C PHE A 482 -19.65 11.00 22.36
N TYR A 483 -18.51 11.58 22.72
CA TYR A 483 -18.37 12.97 23.12
C TYR A 483 -17.78 13.74 21.95
N VAL A 484 -18.48 14.75 21.45
CA VAL A 484 -18.13 15.50 20.25
C VAL A 484 -18.06 16.98 20.58
N SER A 485 -17.19 17.74 19.95
CA SER A 485 -17.20 19.19 20.01
C SER A 485 -17.20 19.80 18.60
N PHE A 486 -17.66 21.07 18.49
CA PHE A 486 -17.59 21.78 17.21
C PHE A 486 -16.15 22.13 16.79
N GLU A 487 -15.20 22.02 17.71
CA GLU A 487 -13.76 22.20 17.47
C GLU A 487 -13.06 20.90 17.05
N ASP A 488 -13.75 19.76 16.97
CA ASP A 488 -13.18 18.51 16.48
C ASP A 488 -12.95 18.58 14.97
N ASP A 489 -11.88 17.99 14.46
CA ASP A 489 -11.44 18.11 13.07
C ASP A 489 -12.53 17.72 12.06
N LEU A 490 -13.29 16.65 12.34
CA LEU A 490 -14.43 16.27 11.51
C LEU A 490 -15.51 17.36 11.45
N MET A 491 -15.78 17.98 12.59
CA MET A 491 -16.81 19.03 12.70
C MET A 491 -16.32 20.33 12.07
N GLU A 492 -15.07 20.71 12.27
CA GLU A 492 -14.48 21.92 11.69
C GLU A 492 -14.47 21.86 10.16
N ARG A 493 -14.10 20.69 9.59
CA ARG A 493 -13.97 20.49 8.14
C ARG A 493 -15.32 20.30 7.43
N PHE A 494 -16.29 19.62 8.03
CA PHE A 494 -17.48 19.13 7.32
C PHE A 494 -18.83 19.51 7.93
N ALA A 495 -18.88 20.13 9.12
CA ALA A 495 -20.14 20.42 9.80
C ALA A 495 -21.00 21.51 9.13
N GLY A 496 -20.39 22.36 8.30
CA GLY A 496 -21.06 23.45 7.61
C GLY A 496 -21.57 24.59 8.54
N GLU A 497 -21.84 25.77 7.98
CA GLU A 497 -22.25 26.96 8.72
C GLU A 497 -23.58 26.80 9.52
N ARG A 498 -24.48 25.93 9.04
CA ARG A 498 -25.76 25.66 9.72
C ARG A 498 -25.61 24.99 11.09
N LEU A 499 -24.56 24.18 11.29
CA LEU A 499 -24.27 23.54 12.58
C LEU A 499 -23.51 24.49 13.51
N LYS A 500 -22.68 25.39 12.96
CA LYS A 500 -22.00 26.43 13.74
C LYS A 500 -23.01 27.42 14.38
N SER A 501 -24.17 27.69 13.75
CA SER A 501 -25.20 28.58 14.36
C SER A 501 -25.86 27.98 15.61
N PHE A 502 -25.70 26.68 15.87
CA PHE A 502 -26.14 26.07 17.14
C PHE A 502 -25.19 26.39 18.31
N THR A 503 -23.96 26.80 18.04
CA THR A 503 -23.00 27.18 19.09
C THR A 503 -23.45 28.42 19.86
N ASP A 504 -24.14 29.36 19.18
CA ASP A 504 -24.62 30.63 19.76
C ASP A 504 -25.73 30.43 20.81
N TYR A 505 -26.34 29.23 20.83
CA TYR A 505 -27.43 28.89 21.77
C TYR A 505 -26.98 27.96 22.90
N LEU A 506 -25.68 27.56 22.95
CA LEU A 506 -25.14 26.71 23.98
C LEU A 506 -24.60 27.52 25.15
N GLU A 507 -25.11 27.25 26.36
CA GLU A 507 -24.40 27.60 27.58
C GLU A 507 -23.11 26.73 27.67
N ASP A 508 -22.02 27.33 28.09
CA ASP A 508 -20.64 26.74 27.99
C ASP A 508 -20.47 25.33 28.54
N ASP A 509 -21.28 24.89 29.49
CA ASP A 509 -21.16 23.58 30.17
C ASP A 509 -22.27 22.57 29.79
N GLN A 510 -23.21 22.91 28.90
CA GLN A 510 -24.34 22.02 28.55
C GLN A 510 -24.06 21.17 27.30
N ALA A 511 -24.39 19.88 27.37
CA ALA A 511 -24.35 18.98 26.22
C ALA A 511 -25.67 19.08 25.42
N ILE A 512 -25.55 19.11 24.10
CA ILE A 512 -26.70 18.83 23.23
C ILE A 512 -26.77 17.31 22.99
N GLU A 513 -27.86 16.70 23.42
CA GLU A 513 -28.21 15.32 23.06
C GLU A 513 -29.39 15.34 22.09
N ASN A 514 -29.13 15.48 20.80
CA ASN A 514 -30.17 15.59 19.78
C ASN A 514 -29.90 14.66 18.59
N LYS A 515 -30.88 13.79 18.27
CA LYS A 515 -30.83 12.89 17.11
C LYS A 515 -30.59 13.61 15.78
N MET A 516 -31.06 14.85 15.61
CA MET A 516 -30.83 15.62 14.37
C MET A 516 -29.35 15.96 14.19
N VAL A 517 -28.67 16.35 15.27
CA VAL A 517 -27.25 16.70 15.21
C VAL A 517 -26.40 15.44 15.01
N THR A 518 -26.71 14.34 15.69
CA THR A 518 -26.07 13.04 15.43
C THR A 518 -26.20 12.63 13.95
N LYS A 519 -27.38 12.76 13.34
CA LYS A 519 -27.58 12.49 11.91
C LYS A 519 -26.79 13.44 11.00
N ALA A 520 -26.62 14.68 11.41
CA ALA A 520 -25.81 15.64 10.65
C ALA A 520 -24.31 15.28 10.67
N ILE A 521 -23.82 14.79 11.80
CA ILE A 521 -22.46 14.24 11.94
C ILE A 521 -22.28 13.00 11.06
N GLU A 522 -23.24 12.07 11.08
CA GLU A 522 -23.22 10.92 10.16
C GLU A 522 -23.25 11.34 8.68
N GLY A 523 -23.92 12.42 8.35
CA GLY A 523 -23.92 13.04 7.02
C GLY A 523 -22.55 13.61 6.64
N ALA A 524 -21.83 14.19 7.61
CA ALA A 524 -20.45 14.65 7.42
C ALA A 524 -19.51 13.44 7.18
N GLN A 525 -19.61 12.40 7.99
CA GLN A 525 -18.83 11.17 7.80
C GLN A 525 -19.07 10.55 6.42
N LYS A 526 -20.32 10.47 5.95
CA LYS A 526 -20.63 9.98 4.59
C LYS A 526 -19.94 10.78 3.48
N ARG A 527 -19.82 12.10 3.65
CA ARG A 527 -19.09 12.93 2.67
C ARG A 527 -17.60 12.61 2.66
N VAL A 528 -17.00 12.46 3.84
CA VAL A 528 -15.59 12.06 3.97
C VAL A 528 -15.35 10.67 3.38
N GLU A 529 -16.23 9.70 3.70
CA GLU A 529 -16.20 8.35 3.13
C GLU A 529 -16.24 8.41 1.59
N GLY A 530 -17.12 9.24 1.01
CA GLY A 530 -17.20 9.43 -0.44
C GLY A 530 -15.93 10.04 -1.04
N GLN A 531 -15.38 11.09 -0.44
CA GLN A 531 -14.11 11.70 -0.90
C GLN A 531 -12.94 10.69 -0.82
N ASN A 532 -12.91 9.91 0.25
CA ASN A 532 -11.90 8.86 0.41
C ASN A 532 -12.05 7.75 -0.63
N PHE A 533 -13.28 7.35 -0.96
CA PHE A 533 -13.58 6.40 -2.03
C PHE A 533 -13.11 6.94 -3.39
N ASP A 534 -13.46 8.19 -3.73
CA ASP A 534 -13.04 8.82 -4.98
C ASP A 534 -11.51 8.89 -5.07
N SER A 535 -10.83 9.22 -3.97
CA SER A 535 -9.36 9.23 -3.92
C SER A 535 -8.75 7.84 -4.17
N ARG A 536 -9.29 6.78 -3.55
CA ARG A 536 -8.84 5.40 -3.78
C ARG A 536 -9.13 4.94 -5.21
N LYS A 537 -10.29 5.30 -5.75
CA LYS A 537 -10.67 5.02 -7.14
C LYS A 537 -9.70 5.68 -8.12
N HIS A 538 -9.35 6.93 -7.91
CA HIS A 538 -8.35 7.61 -8.74
C HIS A 538 -6.98 6.90 -8.69
N ILE A 539 -6.50 6.53 -7.52
CA ILE A 539 -5.24 5.79 -7.40
C ILE A 539 -5.29 4.49 -8.21
N LEU A 540 -6.42 3.77 -8.13
CA LEU A 540 -6.61 2.52 -8.88
C LEU A 540 -6.66 2.75 -10.38
N GLU A 541 -7.38 3.76 -10.86
CA GLU A 541 -7.52 4.08 -12.30
C GLU A 541 -6.15 4.36 -12.94
N TYR A 542 -5.28 5.09 -12.25
CA TYR A 542 -3.90 5.33 -12.70
C TYR A 542 -3.02 4.07 -12.61
N ASP A 543 -3.17 3.27 -11.55
CA ASP A 543 -2.39 2.03 -11.41
C ASP A 543 -2.88 0.91 -12.35
N ASP A 544 -4.13 0.95 -12.82
CA ASP A 544 -4.64 -0.02 -13.81
C ASP A 544 -3.90 0.08 -15.15
N VAL A 545 -3.45 1.27 -15.55
CA VAL A 545 -2.55 1.45 -16.70
C VAL A 545 -1.21 0.76 -16.45
N MET A 546 -0.62 1.02 -15.27
CA MET A 546 0.63 0.37 -14.86
C MET A 546 0.49 -1.15 -14.67
N ARG A 547 -0.69 -1.62 -14.24
CA ARG A 547 -0.99 -3.05 -14.08
C ARG A 547 -0.84 -3.80 -15.41
N GLN A 548 -1.42 -3.29 -16.49
CA GLN A 548 -1.32 -3.91 -17.81
C GLN A 548 0.14 -4.01 -18.28
N GLN A 549 0.90 -2.93 -18.12
CA GLN A 549 2.32 -2.89 -18.46
C GLN A 549 3.15 -3.85 -17.61
N ARG A 550 2.87 -3.88 -16.29
CA ARG A 550 3.52 -4.77 -15.32
C ARG A 550 3.28 -6.25 -15.63
N GLU A 551 2.05 -6.63 -15.97
CA GLU A 551 1.69 -8.00 -16.34
C GLU A 551 2.48 -8.46 -17.58
N ILE A 552 2.64 -7.60 -18.58
CA ILE A 552 3.43 -7.91 -19.78
C ILE A 552 4.91 -8.11 -19.39
N MET A 553 5.50 -7.17 -18.66
CA MET A 553 6.91 -7.21 -18.31
C MET A 553 7.26 -8.38 -17.38
N TYR A 554 6.40 -8.65 -16.39
CA TYR A 554 6.63 -9.76 -15.46
C TYR A 554 6.48 -11.12 -16.14
N LYS A 555 5.52 -11.24 -17.07
CA LYS A 555 5.39 -12.45 -17.89
C LYS A 555 6.62 -12.65 -18.76
N GLU A 556 7.12 -11.61 -19.44
CA GLU A 556 8.33 -11.70 -20.26
C GLU A 556 9.54 -12.13 -19.46
N ARG A 557 9.69 -11.62 -18.22
CA ARG A 557 10.73 -12.08 -17.29
C ARG A 557 10.58 -13.55 -16.93
N ASP A 558 9.36 -14.00 -16.63
CA ASP A 558 9.08 -15.40 -16.29
C ASP A 558 9.35 -16.34 -17.47
N ASP A 559 8.98 -15.92 -18.67
CA ASP A 559 9.28 -16.68 -19.91
C ASP A 559 10.80 -16.82 -20.09
N ILE A 560 11.59 -15.75 -19.92
CA ILE A 560 13.06 -15.79 -20.00
C ILE A 560 13.67 -16.70 -18.91
N MET A 561 13.11 -16.70 -17.70
CA MET A 561 13.61 -17.54 -16.61
C MET A 561 13.25 -19.02 -16.78
N SER A 562 12.12 -19.33 -17.42
CA SER A 562 11.61 -20.71 -17.56
C SER A 562 12.13 -21.44 -18.79
N GLU A 563 12.43 -20.72 -19.88
CA GLU A 563 12.86 -21.33 -21.12
C GLU A 563 14.27 -21.94 -21.03
N GLU A 564 14.42 -23.17 -21.52
CA GLU A 564 15.72 -23.85 -21.58
C GLU A 564 16.57 -23.42 -22.81
N ASN A 565 15.94 -22.75 -23.77
CA ASN A 565 16.60 -22.21 -24.96
C ASN A 565 16.00 -20.84 -25.33
N LEU A 566 16.83 -19.80 -25.28
CA LEU A 566 16.42 -18.41 -25.53
C LEU A 566 16.62 -17.96 -26.98
N ASP A 567 17.04 -18.84 -27.89
CA ASP A 567 17.33 -18.48 -29.28
C ASP A 567 16.15 -17.80 -29.99
N ALA A 568 14.92 -18.25 -29.74
CA ALA A 568 13.73 -17.65 -30.32
C ALA A 568 13.46 -16.23 -29.78
N ILE A 569 13.66 -16.03 -28.50
CA ILE A 569 13.51 -14.71 -27.83
C ILE A 569 14.58 -13.75 -28.34
N VAL A 570 15.84 -14.17 -28.39
CA VAL A 570 16.97 -13.37 -28.89
C VAL A 570 16.74 -12.99 -30.35
N LYS A 571 16.29 -13.94 -31.19
CA LYS A 571 15.94 -13.66 -32.60
C LYS A 571 14.80 -12.64 -32.69
N GLY A 572 13.80 -12.75 -31.82
CA GLY A 572 12.70 -11.79 -31.74
C GLY A 572 13.18 -10.36 -31.40
N MET A 573 14.15 -10.23 -30.46
CA MET A 573 14.75 -8.93 -30.11
C MET A 573 15.52 -8.33 -31.29
N PHE A 574 16.32 -9.12 -32.02
CA PHE A 574 16.96 -8.64 -33.25
C PHE A 574 15.95 -8.19 -34.31
N ASN A 575 14.87 -8.95 -34.50
CA ASN A 575 13.82 -8.61 -35.44
C ASN A 575 13.19 -7.24 -35.11
N GLN A 576 12.81 -7.06 -33.84
CA GLN A 576 12.18 -5.81 -33.39
C GLN A 576 13.16 -4.61 -33.49
N ALA A 577 14.43 -4.78 -33.13
CA ALA A 577 15.43 -3.72 -33.25
C ALA A 577 15.70 -3.34 -34.71
N ILE A 578 15.76 -4.32 -35.61
CA ILE A 578 15.93 -4.11 -37.07
C ILE A 578 14.70 -3.46 -37.68
N GLU A 579 13.49 -3.89 -37.30
CA GLU A 579 12.23 -3.27 -37.74
C GLU A 579 12.19 -1.78 -37.40
N MET A 580 12.58 -1.41 -36.21
CA MET A 580 12.68 0.00 -35.81
C MET A 580 13.69 0.76 -36.64
N THR A 581 14.86 0.17 -36.87
CA THR A 581 15.89 0.77 -37.70
C THR A 581 15.37 1.01 -39.11
N VAL A 582 14.71 0.01 -39.71
CA VAL A 582 14.11 0.15 -41.06
C VAL A 582 13.06 1.27 -41.07
N ARG A 583 12.19 1.36 -40.04
CA ARG A 583 11.21 2.46 -39.95
C ARG A 583 11.86 3.84 -39.89
N GLN A 584 12.98 3.98 -39.15
CA GLN A 584 13.70 5.26 -39.04
C GLN A 584 14.34 5.70 -40.35
N PHE A 585 14.77 4.75 -41.18
CA PHE A 585 15.39 4.97 -42.49
C PHE A 585 14.40 4.89 -43.64
N THR A 586 13.09 4.82 -43.39
CA THR A 586 12.02 4.82 -44.38
C THR A 586 11.51 6.25 -44.61
N LYS A 587 11.50 6.68 -45.89
CA LYS A 587 10.91 7.95 -46.29
C LYS A 587 9.57 7.70 -47.00
N HIS A 588 8.56 8.44 -46.58
CA HIS A 588 7.27 8.48 -47.27
C HIS A 588 7.33 9.42 -48.45
N ASP A 589 7.27 8.91 -49.69
CA ASP A 589 7.17 9.70 -50.92
C ASP A 589 5.80 9.51 -51.57
N GLY A 590 4.79 10.13 -50.96
CA GLY A 590 3.41 10.29 -51.48
C GLY A 590 2.59 9.01 -51.71
N LYS A 591 3.13 7.95 -52.29
CA LYS A 591 2.46 6.68 -52.55
C LYS A 591 3.26 5.42 -52.19
N ASP A 592 4.58 5.52 -52.14
CA ASP A 592 5.44 4.37 -51.87
C ASP A 592 6.38 4.69 -50.70
N ASP A 593 6.58 3.71 -49.80
CA ASP A 593 7.56 3.76 -48.75
C ASP A 593 8.93 3.33 -49.31
N ILE A 594 9.88 4.25 -49.32
CA ILE A 594 11.24 4.00 -49.84
C ILE A 594 12.20 3.91 -48.66
N VAL A 595 12.83 2.74 -48.50
CA VAL A 595 13.83 2.49 -47.48
C VAL A 595 15.22 2.92 -47.96
N ASP A 596 15.95 3.67 -47.16
CA ASP A 596 17.40 3.88 -47.33
C ASP A 596 18.18 2.62 -46.89
N VAL A 597 18.25 1.65 -47.80
CA VAL A 597 18.87 0.33 -47.54
C VAL A 597 20.33 0.46 -47.11
N ALA A 598 21.09 1.41 -47.71
CA ALA A 598 22.50 1.62 -47.37
C ALA A 598 22.66 2.12 -45.91
N GLY A 599 21.81 3.05 -45.49
CA GLY A 599 21.79 3.54 -44.10
C GLY A 599 21.39 2.47 -43.10
N VAL A 600 20.38 1.65 -43.40
CA VAL A 600 19.95 0.52 -42.56
C VAL A 600 21.07 -0.51 -42.41
N VAL A 601 21.69 -0.94 -43.50
CA VAL A 601 22.75 -1.95 -43.47
C VAL A 601 23.98 -1.46 -42.70
N ASP A 602 24.39 -0.21 -42.91
CA ASP A 602 25.49 0.39 -42.14
C ASP A 602 25.19 0.46 -40.65
N PHE A 603 23.98 0.87 -40.29
CA PHE A 603 23.54 0.93 -38.89
C PHE A 603 23.53 -0.47 -38.23
N VAL A 604 22.90 -1.47 -38.87
CA VAL A 604 22.82 -2.85 -38.39
C VAL A 604 24.23 -3.45 -38.25
N ALA A 605 25.08 -3.29 -39.26
CA ALA A 605 26.46 -3.79 -39.21
C ALA A 605 27.26 -3.20 -38.06
N LYS A 606 27.14 -1.90 -37.79
CA LYS A 606 27.87 -1.22 -36.69
C LYS A 606 27.33 -1.56 -35.30
N ASN A 607 26.05 -1.79 -35.16
CA ASN A 607 25.40 -1.90 -33.85
C ASN A 607 25.06 -3.33 -33.44
N TYR A 608 24.74 -4.22 -34.42
CA TYR A 608 24.22 -5.57 -34.12
C TYR A 608 25.12 -6.69 -34.68
N MET A 609 26.26 -6.35 -35.28
CA MET A 609 27.19 -7.32 -35.84
C MET A 609 28.63 -7.07 -35.37
N LEU A 610 29.41 -8.14 -35.25
CA LEU A 610 30.83 -8.05 -34.92
C LEU A 610 31.74 -8.04 -36.15
N LEU A 611 31.30 -8.70 -37.19
CA LEU A 611 32.00 -8.77 -38.48
C LEU A 611 31.12 -8.09 -39.52
N VAL A 612 31.66 -7.07 -40.18
CA VAL A 612 30.95 -6.36 -41.25
C VAL A 612 31.10 -7.17 -42.53
N GLU A 613 30.21 -8.10 -42.80
CA GLU A 613 30.23 -8.94 -44.01
C GLU A 613 29.03 -8.63 -44.93
N VAL A 614 28.25 -7.56 -44.64
CA VAL A 614 27.06 -7.23 -45.43
C VAL A 614 27.35 -6.06 -46.32
N GLU A 615 27.34 -6.27 -47.65
CA GLU A 615 27.34 -5.20 -48.61
C GLU A 615 25.92 -4.74 -48.91
N ALA A 616 25.65 -3.44 -48.84
CA ALA A 616 24.36 -2.84 -49.13
C ALA A 616 23.83 -3.24 -50.53
N SER A 617 24.75 -3.47 -51.49
CA SER A 617 24.44 -3.93 -52.85
C SER A 617 23.64 -5.25 -52.89
N ASN A 618 23.84 -6.11 -51.89
CA ASN A 618 23.10 -7.39 -51.83
C ASN A 618 21.65 -7.22 -51.37
N CYS A 619 21.30 -6.09 -50.76
CA CYS A 619 19.98 -5.77 -50.25
C CYS A 619 19.23 -4.68 -51.03
N GLU A 620 19.87 -4.01 -52.01
CA GLU A 620 19.25 -2.94 -52.79
C GLU A 620 17.94 -3.34 -53.50
N ALA A 621 17.84 -4.63 -53.92
CA ALA A 621 16.61 -5.17 -54.51
C ALA A 621 15.40 -5.18 -53.54
N LEU A 622 15.61 -5.03 -52.23
CA LEU A 622 14.60 -5.06 -51.18
C LEU A 622 14.14 -3.65 -50.74
N GLN A 623 14.57 -2.59 -51.42
CA GLN A 623 14.24 -1.19 -51.13
C GLN A 623 12.72 -0.92 -51.07
N LYS A 624 11.91 -1.69 -51.81
CA LYS A 624 10.44 -1.58 -51.87
C LYS A 624 9.73 -2.67 -51.09
N ASP A 625 10.45 -3.54 -50.38
CA ASP A 625 9.90 -4.61 -49.55
C ASP A 625 10.53 -4.58 -48.15
N PRO A 626 10.08 -3.63 -47.30
CA PRO A 626 10.62 -3.46 -45.98
C PRO A 626 10.55 -4.74 -45.12
N GLN A 627 9.47 -5.51 -45.27
CA GLN A 627 9.25 -6.72 -44.49
C GLN A 627 10.32 -7.79 -44.78
N LYS A 628 10.59 -8.01 -46.05
CA LYS A 628 11.58 -8.97 -46.52
C LYS A 628 13.01 -8.52 -46.19
N LEU A 629 13.26 -7.20 -46.15
CA LEU A 629 14.53 -6.64 -45.70
C LEU A 629 14.77 -6.93 -44.23
N ILE A 630 13.73 -6.72 -43.38
CA ILE A 630 13.78 -7.01 -41.94
C ILE A 630 14.10 -8.51 -41.70
N GLU A 631 13.34 -9.42 -42.37
CA GLU A 631 13.57 -10.86 -42.23
C GLU A 631 14.98 -11.26 -42.65
N THR A 632 15.46 -10.76 -43.80
CA THR A 632 16.80 -11.07 -44.33
C THR A 632 17.90 -10.62 -43.36
N LEU A 633 17.80 -9.37 -42.87
CA LEU A 633 18.79 -8.84 -41.92
C LEU A 633 18.73 -9.53 -40.57
N THR A 634 17.53 -9.85 -40.10
CA THR A 634 17.34 -10.60 -38.85
C THR A 634 18.00 -11.98 -38.92
N ASP A 635 17.74 -12.74 -39.97
CA ASP A 635 18.35 -14.06 -40.17
C ASP A 635 19.87 -13.98 -40.27
N LEU A 636 20.39 -12.97 -40.91
CA LEU A 636 21.84 -12.78 -41.08
C LEU A 636 22.51 -12.45 -39.75
N VAL A 637 21.98 -11.50 -38.97
CA VAL A 637 22.48 -11.12 -37.64
C VAL A 637 22.39 -12.32 -36.70
N PHE A 638 21.23 -13.01 -36.67
CA PHE A 638 21.04 -14.14 -35.81
C PHE A 638 21.96 -15.32 -36.13
N ASN A 639 22.13 -15.66 -37.43
CA ASN A 639 23.04 -16.72 -37.85
C ASN A 639 24.51 -16.41 -37.49
N GLN A 640 24.93 -15.16 -37.59
CA GLN A 640 26.25 -14.74 -37.16
C GLN A 640 26.42 -14.88 -35.64
N TYR A 641 25.42 -14.43 -34.87
CA TYR A 641 25.39 -14.57 -33.42
C TYR A 641 25.50 -16.03 -33.00
N ILE A 642 24.64 -16.92 -33.50
CA ILE A 642 24.62 -18.34 -33.15
C ILE A 642 25.96 -19.04 -33.55
N SER A 643 26.47 -18.74 -34.74
CA SER A 643 27.72 -19.36 -35.23
C SER A 643 28.92 -19.01 -34.35
N ARG A 644 28.95 -17.84 -33.76
CA ARG A 644 29.98 -17.43 -32.82
C ARG A 644 29.79 -18.09 -31.45
N PHE A 645 28.64 -17.90 -30.83
CA PHE A 645 28.45 -18.30 -29.44
C PHE A 645 28.40 -19.83 -29.23
N ASN A 646 27.91 -20.57 -30.20
CA ASN A 646 27.99 -22.05 -30.16
C ASN A 646 29.42 -22.60 -30.30
N LYS A 647 30.37 -21.79 -30.81
CA LYS A 647 31.80 -22.16 -30.85
C LYS A 647 32.56 -21.76 -29.59
N GLU A 648 32.15 -20.65 -28.95
CA GLU A 648 32.87 -20.06 -27.83
C GLU A 648 32.34 -20.48 -26.46
N LEU A 649 31.09 -20.94 -26.36
CA LEU A 649 30.42 -21.28 -25.09
C LEU A 649 29.74 -22.64 -25.11
N GLU A 650 29.84 -23.33 -23.98
CA GLU A 650 29.00 -24.49 -23.64
C GLU A 650 27.52 -24.03 -23.58
N PRO A 651 26.55 -24.89 -23.96
CA PRO A 651 25.13 -24.50 -23.99
C PRO A 651 24.59 -23.91 -22.68
N GLU A 652 24.99 -24.46 -21.55
CA GLU A 652 24.57 -24.00 -20.22
C GLU A 652 25.11 -22.59 -19.90
N LYS A 653 26.37 -22.34 -20.23
CA LYS A 653 27.00 -21.00 -20.04
C LYS A 653 26.41 -19.98 -21.00
N LYS A 654 26.08 -20.39 -22.23
CA LYS A 654 25.37 -19.54 -23.19
C LYS A 654 24.01 -19.10 -22.62
N LEU A 655 23.23 -20.05 -22.12
CA LEU A 655 21.92 -19.79 -21.52
C LEU A 655 22.00 -18.83 -20.32
N GLN A 656 22.98 -19.04 -19.43
CA GLN A 656 23.21 -18.13 -18.30
C GLN A 656 23.62 -16.72 -18.75
N TYR A 657 24.44 -16.63 -19.76
CA TYR A 657 24.86 -15.36 -20.36
C TYR A 657 23.67 -14.60 -20.97
N GLU A 658 22.86 -15.28 -21.79
CA GLU A 658 21.68 -14.72 -22.42
C GLU A 658 20.67 -14.23 -21.36
N ARG A 659 20.36 -15.07 -20.35
CA ARG A 659 19.49 -14.70 -19.23
C ARG A 659 19.98 -13.45 -18.51
N SER A 660 21.25 -13.39 -18.19
CA SER A 660 21.83 -12.25 -17.47
C SER A 660 21.68 -10.93 -18.23
N ILE A 661 21.91 -10.94 -19.55
CA ILE A 661 21.76 -9.76 -20.37
C ILE A 661 20.29 -9.37 -20.54
N LEU A 662 19.43 -10.32 -20.90
CA LEU A 662 18.02 -10.09 -21.13
C LEU A 662 17.36 -9.50 -19.86
N LEU A 663 17.49 -10.19 -18.72
CA LEU A 663 16.92 -9.73 -17.46
C LEU A 663 17.53 -8.41 -17.00
N GLY A 664 18.85 -8.24 -17.13
CA GLY A 664 19.51 -7.01 -16.70
C GLY A 664 19.05 -5.77 -17.48
N VAL A 665 18.87 -5.88 -18.80
CA VAL A 665 18.36 -4.80 -19.63
C VAL A 665 16.89 -4.51 -19.34
N ILE A 666 16.07 -5.55 -19.24
CA ILE A 666 14.65 -5.44 -18.92
C ILE A 666 14.47 -4.75 -17.58
N ASP A 667 15.15 -5.21 -16.53
CA ASP A 667 15.03 -4.65 -15.18
C ASP A 667 15.45 -3.18 -15.12
N TYR A 668 16.58 -2.85 -15.71
CA TYR A 668 17.05 -1.47 -15.75
C TYR A 668 16.06 -0.55 -16.47
N THR A 669 15.57 -0.98 -17.63
CA THR A 669 14.69 -0.16 -18.44
C THR A 669 13.31 -0.02 -17.80
N TRP A 670 12.81 -1.10 -17.17
CA TRP A 670 11.56 -1.09 -16.43
C TRP A 670 11.58 -0.17 -15.20
N ILE A 671 12.67 -0.18 -14.42
CA ILE A 671 12.84 0.73 -13.28
C ILE A 671 12.80 2.20 -13.74
N ASN A 672 13.51 2.53 -14.82
CA ASN A 672 13.47 3.88 -15.38
C ASN A 672 12.09 4.27 -15.90
N HIS A 673 11.34 3.31 -16.45
CA HIS A 673 9.99 3.54 -16.91
C HIS A 673 9.02 3.82 -15.75
N ILE A 674 9.10 3.09 -14.64
CA ILE A 674 8.31 3.36 -13.43
C ILE A 674 8.56 4.79 -12.92
N ASP A 675 9.81 5.25 -12.89
CA ASP A 675 10.16 6.62 -12.48
C ASP A 675 9.57 7.66 -13.46
N ALA A 676 9.68 7.41 -14.77
CA ALA A 676 9.10 8.27 -15.79
C ALA A 676 7.56 8.33 -15.71
N MET A 677 6.90 7.22 -15.48
CA MET A 677 5.44 7.15 -15.29
C MET A 677 4.99 7.86 -14.02
N THR A 678 5.77 7.78 -12.94
CA THR A 678 5.51 8.52 -11.71
C THR A 678 5.59 10.03 -11.95
N LYS A 679 6.59 10.49 -12.70
CA LYS A 679 6.73 11.91 -13.10
C LYS A 679 5.58 12.36 -14.00
N LEU A 680 5.17 11.54 -14.96
CA LEU A 680 4.02 11.81 -15.82
C LEU A 680 2.76 11.98 -14.97
N ARG A 681 2.46 11.05 -14.07
CA ARG A 681 1.28 11.12 -13.18
C ARG A 681 1.27 12.41 -12.36
N ASN A 682 2.41 12.80 -11.79
CA ASN A 682 2.52 14.01 -10.97
C ASN A 682 2.34 15.31 -11.79
N GLY A 683 2.69 15.30 -13.08
CA GLY A 683 2.57 16.45 -13.98
C GLY A 683 1.26 16.55 -14.76
N ILE A 684 0.53 15.44 -14.91
CA ILE A 684 -0.61 15.37 -15.83
C ILE A 684 -1.79 16.27 -15.44
N TYR A 685 -1.94 16.54 -14.13
CA TYR A 685 -3.01 17.42 -13.61
C TYR A 685 -2.93 18.85 -14.17
N LEU A 686 -1.75 19.31 -14.58
CA LEU A 686 -1.60 20.62 -15.21
C LEU A 686 -2.32 20.69 -16.58
N ARG A 687 -2.54 19.56 -17.24
CA ARG A 687 -3.28 19.50 -18.52
C ARG A 687 -4.80 19.70 -18.33
N ALA A 688 -5.33 19.55 -17.11
CA ALA A 688 -6.72 19.85 -16.78
C ALA A 688 -7.06 21.33 -17.06
N TYR A 689 -6.10 22.24 -16.95
CA TYR A 689 -6.30 23.64 -17.29
C TYR A 689 -6.58 23.86 -18.80
N ALA A 690 -6.20 22.90 -19.66
CA ALA A 690 -6.52 22.90 -21.08
C ALA A 690 -7.86 22.21 -21.41
N GLN A 691 -8.73 21.95 -20.44
CA GLN A 691 -10.03 21.26 -20.57
C GLN A 691 -9.91 19.83 -21.12
N LYS A 692 -8.78 19.16 -20.91
CA LYS A 692 -8.57 17.78 -21.25
C LYS A 692 -8.74 16.89 -20.01
N ASP A 693 -9.26 15.67 -20.22
CA ASP A 693 -9.35 14.69 -19.14
C ASP A 693 -7.95 14.16 -18.78
N PRO A 694 -7.47 14.41 -17.54
CA PRO A 694 -6.14 13.99 -17.13
C PRO A 694 -5.88 12.49 -17.22
N LEU A 695 -6.89 11.66 -16.95
CA LEU A 695 -6.75 10.19 -17.02
C LEU A 695 -6.61 9.70 -18.47
N ALA A 696 -7.40 10.28 -19.40
CA ALA A 696 -7.30 9.94 -20.81
C ALA A 696 -5.92 10.33 -21.38
N GLU A 697 -5.46 11.56 -21.09
CA GLU A 697 -4.12 12.02 -21.49
C GLU A 697 -3.00 11.16 -20.87
N TYR A 698 -3.14 10.77 -19.60
CA TYR A 698 -2.20 9.87 -18.95
C TYR A 698 -2.13 8.51 -19.64
N THR A 699 -3.30 7.95 -19.99
CA THR A 699 -3.39 6.64 -20.64
C THR A 699 -2.73 6.67 -22.03
N GLU A 700 -3.00 7.71 -22.81
CA GLU A 700 -2.41 7.89 -24.15
C GLU A 700 -0.88 8.06 -24.08
N GLU A 701 -0.40 8.95 -23.23
CA GLU A 701 1.04 9.19 -23.07
C GLU A 701 1.76 7.95 -22.52
N ALA A 702 1.14 7.25 -21.57
CA ALA A 702 1.64 6.00 -21.00
C ALA A 702 1.82 4.90 -22.05
N PHE A 703 0.89 4.82 -23.01
CA PHE A 703 0.98 3.87 -24.13
C PHE A 703 2.22 4.17 -24.99
N TYR A 704 2.40 5.42 -25.40
CA TYR A 704 3.57 5.83 -26.20
C TYR A 704 4.90 5.61 -25.45
N MET A 705 4.94 5.94 -24.16
CA MET A 705 6.13 5.72 -23.34
C MET A 705 6.45 4.23 -23.21
N PHE A 706 5.45 3.37 -23.10
CA PHE A 706 5.63 1.93 -23.03
C PHE A 706 6.12 1.34 -24.36
N GLU A 707 5.57 1.77 -25.50
CA GLU A 707 6.07 1.41 -26.84
C GLU A 707 7.54 1.82 -27.03
N GLN A 708 7.91 3.03 -26.64
CA GLN A 708 9.29 3.49 -26.68
C GLN A 708 10.21 2.66 -25.78
N MET A 709 9.73 2.32 -24.58
CA MET A 709 10.47 1.48 -23.65
C MET A 709 10.73 0.08 -24.23
N THR A 710 9.70 -0.62 -24.71
CA THR A 710 9.85 -1.98 -25.30
C THR A 710 10.79 -1.95 -26.50
N SER A 711 10.68 -0.91 -27.30
CA SER A 711 11.55 -0.67 -28.43
C SER A 711 13.01 -0.46 -28.01
N SER A 712 13.25 0.32 -26.95
CA SER A 712 14.59 0.54 -26.43
C SER A 712 15.21 -0.71 -25.78
N ILE A 713 14.37 -1.60 -25.21
CA ILE A 713 14.80 -2.91 -24.69
C ILE A 713 15.36 -3.77 -25.82
N ALA A 714 14.64 -3.87 -26.95
CA ALA A 714 15.08 -4.67 -28.09
C ALA A 714 16.40 -4.17 -28.67
N ASP A 715 16.57 -2.84 -28.84
CA ASP A 715 17.83 -2.23 -29.29
C ASP A 715 18.98 -2.48 -28.30
N ALA A 716 18.73 -2.25 -27.01
CA ALA A 716 19.76 -2.43 -25.97
C ALA A 716 20.21 -3.89 -25.83
N ILE A 717 19.25 -4.85 -25.88
CA ILE A 717 19.58 -6.28 -25.86
C ILE A 717 20.40 -6.63 -27.10
N SER A 718 19.97 -6.21 -28.29
CA SER A 718 20.64 -6.53 -29.56
C SER A 718 22.10 -6.01 -29.58
N ARG A 719 22.34 -4.85 -29.04
CA ARG A 719 23.71 -4.30 -28.90
C ARG A 719 24.54 -5.05 -27.85
N ASN A 720 23.98 -5.23 -26.64
CA ASN A 720 24.72 -5.76 -25.51
C ASN A 720 25.09 -7.23 -25.73
N ILE A 721 24.16 -8.04 -26.26
CA ILE A 721 24.36 -9.48 -26.44
C ILE A 721 25.47 -9.77 -27.47
N VAL A 722 25.71 -8.87 -28.41
CA VAL A 722 26.74 -9.03 -29.45
C VAL A 722 28.10 -8.48 -28.99
N HIS A 723 28.11 -7.33 -28.30
CA HIS A 723 29.34 -6.58 -28.01
C HIS A 723 29.96 -6.88 -26.65
N MET A 724 29.25 -7.52 -25.71
CA MET A 724 29.87 -7.94 -24.44
C MET A 724 30.90 -9.03 -24.66
N GLY A 725 32.14 -8.72 -24.32
CA GLY A 725 33.26 -9.63 -24.46
C GLY A 725 33.22 -10.73 -23.40
N ILE A 726 33.32 -11.97 -23.86
CA ILE A 726 33.53 -13.13 -22.99
C ILE A 726 35.01 -13.11 -22.57
N ARG A 727 35.30 -12.93 -21.28
CA ARG A 727 36.65 -13.14 -20.76
C ARG A 727 36.84 -14.62 -20.44
N PRO A 728 37.82 -15.34 -21.08
CA PRO A 728 38.09 -16.73 -20.75
C PRO A 728 38.58 -16.80 -19.29
N GLY A 729 37.91 -17.53 -18.44
CA GLY A 729 38.39 -17.92 -17.12
C GLY A 729 37.96 -17.08 -15.93
N SER A 730 37.03 -16.14 -16.06
CA SER A 730 36.37 -15.48 -14.92
C SER A 730 34.99 -16.08 -14.70
N GLU A 731 34.66 -16.39 -13.45
CA GLU A 731 33.27 -16.41 -13.01
C GLU A 731 32.62 -15.13 -13.57
N VAL A 732 31.39 -15.22 -14.08
CA VAL A 732 30.70 -14.10 -14.72
C VAL A 732 30.49 -13.01 -13.66
N GLU A 733 31.54 -12.22 -13.39
CA GLU A 733 31.41 -10.96 -12.67
C GLU A 733 30.67 -10.00 -13.59
N GLN A 734 29.46 -9.65 -13.20
CA GLN A 734 28.59 -8.69 -13.85
C GLN A 734 29.26 -7.30 -13.88
N THR A 735 30.01 -7.02 -14.91
CA THR A 735 30.47 -5.66 -15.21
C THR A 735 29.81 -5.19 -16.51
N ILE A 736 28.56 -4.77 -16.41
CA ILE A 736 27.97 -3.84 -17.37
C ILE A 736 28.54 -2.45 -17.01
N PRO A 737 29.25 -1.73 -17.91
CA PRO A 737 29.94 -0.48 -17.57
C PRO A 737 29.09 0.65 -17.04
N HIS A 738 27.78 0.54 -17.06
CA HIS A 738 26.80 1.47 -16.49
C HIS A 738 25.82 0.83 -15.48
N LEU A 739 26.00 -0.43 -15.13
CA LEU A 739 25.21 -1.16 -14.14
C LEU A 739 26.12 -1.76 -13.06
N LYS A 740 26.71 -0.92 -12.23
CA LYS A 740 27.14 -1.35 -10.90
C LYS A 740 25.88 -1.52 -10.05
N MET A 741 25.26 -2.69 -10.15
CA MET A 741 24.27 -3.11 -9.17
C MET A 741 25.02 -3.77 -8.00
N GLU A 742 25.37 -2.99 -6.99
CA GLU A 742 25.59 -3.50 -5.66
C GLU A 742 24.21 -3.78 -5.05
N LEU A 743 23.79 -5.03 -5.11
CA LEU A 743 22.69 -5.55 -4.32
C LEU A 743 23.19 -5.69 -2.87
N THR A 744 23.22 -4.59 -2.13
CA THR A 744 23.33 -4.65 -0.68
C THR A 744 21.95 -4.83 -0.10
N PHE A 745 21.61 -6.07 0.20
CA PHE A 745 20.52 -6.39 1.12
C PHE A 745 20.94 -5.95 2.53
N LYS A 746 20.30 -4.91 3.04
CA LYS A 746 20.23 -4.63 4.49
C LYS A 746 18.78 -4.58 4.91
#